data_79d7fb2fd21d30ac6fa727b142f3c2bd
#
_entry.id   79d7fb2fd21d30ac6fa727b142f3c2bd
#
_cell.length_a   1.000
_cell.length_b   1.000
_cell.length_c   1.000
_cell.angle_alpha   90.00
_cell.angle_beta   90.00
_cell.angle_gamma   90.00
#
_symmetry.space_group_name_H-M   'P 1'
#
loop_
_entity.id
_entity.type
_entity.pdbx_description
1 polymer ?
#
loop_
_entity_poly.entity_id
_entity_poly.type
_entity_poly.pdbx_seq_one_letter_code
_entity_poly.pdbx_strand_id
1 'polypeptide(L)'
;MRRRPAWAAALVGALVATAAAVPALLSAGSVAQAATSGGVTFAYFDQWSIYQNAFYVKHLDTMGLAGKLDYLIYDFENIDPANLTCFETTKATDPDPGGENDPNAGDGAGDQFADYQKTFDASTSVDGVADVWNQPIAGNFNQLKKLRARYPNLRILLSIGGWTYSKYFSDVAKTAASRQKFVSSCVDMFLNGNIPAAGGYGGAGTAAGIFDGFDLDWEYPGSSGGHLGNHADPANDPANFTALLAEFRGELNTWSAAHGGAKTYLTAALPSGQDKIRYVQTNQIGQYLDYGNIMTYDMHGAWDATGPTNFQDPLYTSPNDPMAPVAPGTGKYSVDEAMRAWTAGAPAYGIPGGFPASKATVGFPFYYRGWTGVPAGANHGLYGSATGPTAGFTLSGNVPGVAMYKEITGIVANPADTFYDPLTRSAWFYDGTNLYVGDSAQSIQAKADYIHCNGYAGAMMFSLYDLDPSATLFNTVVNAVNGSPGSCSTPSAPPSPSPSPSPSQSPAPSPTPTGGGSGGVVNGGFETGSLAPWTCGNGSVVSSPTHSGSHALLGTVGNFDTAQCAQTITVQPNHTYTLSGWVNGSYVYIGVTGTGTSDTSTWTPGTGGAYAKLSVGFTTGTATTSVTIWVHGWYAQPSYYADDISVS
;
A
#
# COMPACT_ATOMS: atom_id res chain seq x y z
N MET A 1 -37.17 75.14 22.33
CA MET A 1 -37.15 76.33 21.42
C MET A 1 -36.73 75.86 20.03
N ARG A 2 -37.63 75.95 19.08
CA ARG A 2 -37.51 76.53 17.69
C ARG A 2 -36.34 75.95 16.85
N ARG A 3 -36.40 75.49 15.63
CA ARG A 3 -37.47 75.47 14.59
C ARG A 3 -36.96 74.58 13.42
N ARG A 4 -37.86 73.83 12.74
CA ARG A 4 -37.73 73.39 11.33
C ARG A 4 -37.91 74.57 10.35
N PRO A 5 -37.59 74.51 9.07
CA PRO A 5 -38.32 73.78 8.03
C PRO A 5 -37.41 73.20 6.90
N ALA A 6 -37.73 72.23 6.10
CA ALA A 6 -38.81 71.85 5.12
C ALA A 6 -38.55 72.29 3.63
N TRP A 7 -38.88 71.32 2.75
CA TRP A 7 -39.20 71.37 1.30
C TRP A 7 -38.00 71.19 0.35
N ALA A 8 -38.04 70.41 -0.76
CA ALA A 8 -39.20 70.04 -1.62
C ALA A 8 -38.89 68.75 -2.43
N ALA A 9 -39.99 68.11 -2.88
CA ALA A 9 -40.08 66.91 -3.68
C ALA A 9 -39.91 67.18 -5.19
N ALA A 10 -39.52 66.11 -5.93
CA ALA A 10 -39.99 65.89 -7.31
C ALA A 10 -40.05 64.40 -7.62
N LEU A 11 -41.26 63.96 -7.98
CA LEU A 11 -41.60 62.65 -8.53
C LEU A 11 -41.20 62.57 -10.01
N VAL A 12 -40.81 61.39 -10.51
CA VAL A 12 -41.29 60.79 -11.80
C VAL A 12 -40.92 59.31 -11.87
N GLY A 13 -41.94 58.45 -12.04
CA GLY A 13 -42.02 57.39 -13.02
C GLY A 13 -41.60 55.98 -12.58
N ALA A 14 -42.63 55.15 -12.37
CA ALA A 14 -42.56 53.70 -12.14
C ALA A 14 -42.22 52.92 -13.41
N LEU A 15 -41.42 51.85 -13.24
CA LEU A 15 -41.54 50.62 -14.06
C LEU A 15 -41.20 49.43 -13.16
N VAL A 16 -42.22 48.59 -12.97
CA VAL A 16 -42.11 47.33 -12.20
C VAL A 16 -41.52 46.28 -13.13
N ALA A 17 -40.40 45.71 -12.71
CA ALA A 17 -39.90 44.43 -13.22
C ALA A 17 -39.57 43.55 -12.02
N THR A 18 -40.43 42.56 -11.80
CA THR A 18 -40.21 41.48 -10.82
C THR A 18 -39.08 40.58 -11.32
N ALA A 19 -37.92 40.64 -10.65
CA ALA A 19 -36.88 39.65 -10.78
C ALA A 19 -36.84 38.84 -9.49
N ALA A 20 -37.12 37.54 -9.61
CA ALA A 20 -36.96 36.57 -8.53
C ALA A 20 -35.49 36.49 -8.10
N ALA A 21 -35.20 36.81 -6.87
CA ALA A 21 -33.89 36.61 -6.28
C ALA A 21 -33.71 35.13 -5.94
N VAL A 22 -32.87 34.44 -6.73
CA VAL A 22 -32.25 33.17 -6.33
C VAL A 22 -31.10 33.48 -5.39
N PRO A 23 -31.02 32.92 -4.18
CA PRO A 23 -29.85 33.10 -3.35
C PRO A 23 -28.68 32.34 -4.00
N ALA A 24 -27.66 33.06 -4.44
CA ALA A 24 -26.36 32.50 -4.81
C ALA A 24 -25.72 31.95 -3.56
N LEU A 25 -25.67 30.63 -3.44
CA LEU A 25 -24.77 29.93 -2.54
C LEU A 25 -23.33 30.26 -3.02
N LEU A 26 -22.67 31.16 -2.31
CA LEU A 26 -21.23 31.33 -2.41
C LEU A 26 -20.58 30.02 -1.92
N SER A 27 -20.26 29.15 -2.85
CA SER A 27 -19.26 28.11 -2.60
C SER A 27 -17.94 28.81 -2.33
N ALA A 28 -17.46 28.73 -1.09
CA ALA A 28 -16.09 29.08 -0.76
C ALA A 28 -15.18 28.14 -1.56
N GLY A 29 -14.76 28.59 -2.72
CA GLY A 29 -13.73 27.92 -3.49
C GLY A 29 -12.46 27.93 -2.65
N SER A 30 -11.97 26.73 -2.31
CA SER A 30 -10.61 26.55 -1.84
C SER A 30 -9.69 27.17 -2.89
N VAL A 31 -8.96 28.20 -2.50
CA VAL A 31 -7.91 28.77 -3.34
C VAL A 31 -6.88 27.67 -3.51
N ALA A 32 -6.87 27.04 -4.68
CA ALA A 32 -5.78 26.16 -5.07
C ALA A 32 -4.50 26.97 -4.97
N GLN A 33 -3.61 26.58 -4.07
CA GLN A 33 -2.28 27.17 -4.00
C GLN A 33 -1.63 26.85 -5.35
N ALA A 34 -1.19 27.87 -6.06
CA ALA A 34 -0.48 27.70 -7.31
C ALA A 34 0.69 26.74 -7.04
N ALA A 35 0.75 25.63 -7.79
CA ALA A 35 1.87 24.73 -7.73
C ALA A 35 3.14 25.54 -7.92
N THR A 36 4.01 25.54 -6.91
CA THR A 36 5.39 25.97 -7.08
C THR A 36 6.00 25.06 -8.14
N SER A 37 6.98 25.53 -8.90
CA SER A 37 7.61 24.78 -10.00
C SER A 37 8.37 23.52 -9.55
N GLY A 38 8.11 22.99 -8.36
CA GLY A 38 8.60 21.74 -7.78
C GLY A 38 7.45 20.97 -7.12
N GLY A 39 7.55 19.65 -7.05
CA GLY A 39 6.59 18.80 -6.36
C GLY A 39 6.73 18.92 -4.83
N VAL A 40 5.63 18.65 -4.11
CA VAL A 40 5.64 18.60 -2.64
C VAL A 40 6.49 17.43 -2.13
N THR A 41 7.19 17.63 -1.02
CA THR A 41 8.06 16.63 -0.40
C THR A 41 7.62 16.31 1.03
N PHE A 42 7.35 15.04 1.27
CA PHE A 42 7.06 14.45 2.59
C PHE A 42 8.16 13.49 2.97
N ALA A 43 8.51 13.41 4.26
CA ALA A 43 9.35 12.36 4.78
C ALA A 43 8.95 11.97 6.21
N TYR A 44 9.10 10.70 6.53
CA TYR A 44 8.82 10.14 7.86
C TYR A 44 10.06 10.17 8.74
N PHE A 45 9.85 10.55 10.02
CA PHE A 45 10.84 10.51 11.09
C PHE A 45 10.32 9.59 12.19
N ASP A 46 10.98 8.48 12.32
CA ASP A 46 10.57 7.38 13.19
C ASP A 46 10.93 7.69 14.65
N GLN A 47 9.96 7.59 15.54
CA GLN A 47 10.06 7.82 16.99
C GLN A 47 11.24 7.06 17.60
N TRP A 48 11.42 5.79 17.20
CA TRP A 48 12.44 4.85 17.72
C TRP A 48 13.83 5.02 17.10
N SER A 49 14.00 5.88 16.12
CA SER A 49 15.29 6.12 15.43
C SER A 49 16.42 6.56 16.37
N ILE A 50 16.05 7.08 17.54
CA ILE A 50 16.97 7.59 18.57
C ILE A 50 17.77 6.48 19.31
N TYR A 51 17.34 5.21 19.22
CA TYR A 51 17.97 4.10 19.92
C TYR A 51 19.17 3.54 19.16
N GLN A 52 19.04 2.40 18.57
CA GLN A 52 20.11 1.67 17.90
C GLN A 52 20.74 2.42 16.73
N ASN A 53 19.91 3.20 16.01
CA ASN A 53 20.37 4.02 14.90
C ASN A 53 21.03 5.33 15.34
N ALA A 54 20.78 5.79 16.56
CA ALA A 54 21.23 7.08 17.07
C ALA A 54 20.94 8.24 16.08
N PHE A 55 19.83 8.14 15.36
CA PHE A 55 19.37 9.16 14.42
C PHE A 55 18.41 10.09 15.16
N TYR A 56 18.87 11.31 15.41
CA TYR A 56 18.14 12.30 16.20
C TYR A 56 17.55 13.39 15.32
N VAL A 57 16.53 14.10 15.83
CA VAL A 57 15.95 15.28 15.15
C VAL A 57 17.02 16.30 14.71
N LYS A 58 18.15 16.38 15.43
CA LYS A 58 19.30 17.18 15.03
C LYS A 58 19.84 16.82 13.64
N HIS A 59 19.78 15.56 13.22
CA HIS A 59 20.26 15.15 11.90
C HIS A 59 19.45 15.77 10.77
N LEU A 60 18.19 16.12 11.01
CA LEU A 60 17.36 16.84 10.04
C LEU A 60 17.94 18.22 9.71
N ASP A 61 18.58 18.86 10.69
CA ASP A 61 19.31 20.12 10.53
C ASP A 61 20.70 19.90 9.93
N THR A 62 21.52 19.06 10.57
CA THR A 62 22.94 18.93 10.22
C THR A 62 23.18 18.27 8.86
N MET A 63 22.27 17.42 8.40
CA MET A 63 22.29 16.82 7.06
C MET A 63 21.56 17.69 6.01
N GLY A 64 20.99 18.83 6.44
CA GLY A 64 20.28 19.75 5.56
C GLY A 64 18.95 19.23 5.00
N LEU A 65 18.30 18.29 5.70
CA LEU A 65 17.04 17.68 5.29
C LEU A 65 15.87 18.63 5.50
N ALA A 66 15.76 19.22 6.71
CA ALA A 66 14.65 20.07 7.11
C ALA A 66 14.43 21.28 6.21
N GLY A 67 15.50 21.85 5.63
CA GLY A 67 15.41 22.97 4.71
C GLY A 67 14.93 22.61 3.30
N LYS A 68 14.76 21.32 3.00
CA LYS A 68 14.34 20.80 1.69
C LYS A 68 12.99 20.08 1.73
N LEU A 69 12.41 19.90 2.92
CA LEU A 69 11.11 19.29 3.12
C LEU A 69 10.02 20.34 3.24
N ASP A 70 8.85 20.05 2.66
CA ASP A 70 7.61 20.77 2.93
C ASP A 70 6.93 20.24 4.18
N TYR A 71 6.94 18.90 4.36
CA TYR A 71 6.31 18.20 5.47
C TYR A 71 7.26 17.17 6.08
N LEU A 72 7.34 17.19 7.40
CA LEU A 72 7.91 16.14 8.23
C LEU A 72 6.77 15.41 8.93
N ILE A 73 6.71 14.09 8.81
CA ILE A 73 5.75 13.26 9.52
C ILE A 73 6.48 12.53 10.63
N TYR A 74 6.06 12.75 11.87
CA TYR A 74 6.58 12.04 13.05
C TYR A 74 5.72 10.82 13.29
N ASP A 75 6.28 9.63 13.36
CA ASP A 75 5.61 8.34 13.41
C ASP A 75 6.17 7.42 14.50
N PHE A 76 5.34 6.59 15.17
CA PHE A 76 3.88 6.52 15.14
C PHE A 76 3.29 6.67 16.53
N GLU A 77 2.09 7.25 16.62
CA GLU A 77 1.28 7.20 17.84
C GLU A 77 0.19 6.13 17.71
N ASN A 78 -0.31 5.66 18.87
CA ASN A 78 -1.21 4.52 18.93
C ASN A 78 -2.65 4.93 19.30
N ILE A 79 -3.56 3.95 19.26
CA ILE A 79 -4.94 4.01 19.73
C ILE A 79 -5.03 3.23 21.03
N ASP A 80 -5.59 3.85 22.10
CA ASP A 80 -5.84 3.19 23.37
C ASP A 80 -6.84 2.03 23.18
N PRO A 81 -6.43 0.77 23.46
CA PRO A 81 -7.26 -0.40 23.22
C PRO A 81 -8.54 -0.46 24.09
N ALA A 82 -8.52 0.17 25.26
CA ALA A 82 -9.64 0.15 26.20
C ALA A 82 -10.58 1.36 26.03
N ASN A 83 -10.00 2.54 25.83
CA ASN A 83 -10.75 3.78 25.77
C ASN A 83 -11.09 4.21 24.34
N LEU A 84 -10.43 3.68 23.33
CA LEU A 84 -10.58 4.10 21.92
C LEU A 84 -10.38 5.61 21.78
N THR A 85 -9.24 6.09 22.30
CA THR A 85 -8.77 7.48 22.22
C THR A 85 -7.39 7.50 21.60
N CYS A 86 -6.89 8.66 21.19
CA CYS A 86 -5.47 8.84 20.95
C CYS A 86 -4.71 8.48 22.22
N PHE A 87 -3.55 7.89 22.04
CA PHE A 87 -2.84 7.24 23.12
C PHE A 87 -1.39 7.70 23.18
N GLU A 88 -1.01 8.17 24.35
CA GLU A 88 0.37 8.41 24.74
C GLU A 88 0.61 7.63 26.03
N THR A 89 1.39 6.57 25.96
CA THR A 89 1.59 5.69 27.12
C THR A 89 2.44 6.34 28.20
N THR A 90 2.19 5.98 29.45
CA THR A 90 3.02 6.39 30.60
C THR A 90 4.18 5.43 30.86
N LYS A 91 4.39 4.44 30.03
CA LYS A 91 5.54 3.55 30.02
C LYS A 91 5.83 3.05 28.60
N ALA A 92 7.10 2.97 28.23
CA ALA A 92 7.49 2.29 27.00
C ALA A 92 7.17 0.80 27.11
N THR A 93 6.66 0.24 26.02
CA THR A 93 6.41 -1.19 25.85
C THR A 93 7.02 -1.64 24.52
N ASP A 94 7.40 -2.92 24.45
CA ASP A 94 7.76 -3.49 23.16
C ASP A 94 6.52 -3.52 22.27
N PRO A 95 6.51 -2.83 21.13
CA PRO A 95 5.35 -2.75 20.27
C PRO A 95 5.01 -4.08 19.58
N ASP A 96 6.00 -4.97 19.46
CA ASP A 96 5.83 -6.27 18.79
C ASP A 96 6.56 -7.41 19.54
N PRO A 97 6.15 -7.71 20.79
CA PRO A 97 6.88 -8.64 21.67
C PRO A 97 6.92 -10.08 21.17
N GLY A 98 5.93 -10.48 20.36
CA GLY A 98 5.84 -11.82 19.76
C GLY A 98 6.23 -11.86 18.28
N GLY A 99 6.68 -10.73 17.72
CA GLY A 99 6.95 -10.55 16.29
C GLY A 99 5.70 -10.55 15.44
N GLU A 100 5.85 -10.62 14.14
CA GLU A 100 4.77 -10.59 13.13
C GLU A 100 3.65 -11.63 13.35
N ASN A 101 3.90 -12.63 14.16
CA ASN A 101 2.93 -13.70 14.45
C ASN A 101 2.16 -13.49 15.78
N ASP A 102 2.37 -12.37 16.48
CA ASP A 102 1.62 -12.06 17.68
C ASP A 102 0.40 -11.18 17.37
N PRO A 103 -0.83 -11.71 17.49
CA PRO A 103 -2.04 -10.92 17.24
C PRO A 103 -2.26 -9.79 18.25
N ASN A 104 -1.50 -9.73 19.34
CA ASN A 104 -1.58 -8.69 20.35
C ASN A 104 -0.40 -7.70 20.27
N ALA A 105 0.46 -7.84 19.28
CA ALA A 105 1.50 -6.87 19.03
C ALA A 105 0.93 -5.45 18.91
N GLY A 106 1.60 -4.49 19.52
CA GLY A 106 1.15 -3.10 19.56
C GLY A 106 0.11 -2.76 20.62
N ASP A 107 -0.53 -3.73 21.29
CA ASP A 107 -1.59 -3.44 22.29
C ASP A 107 -1.02 -2.68 23.49
N GLY A 108 -1.46 -1.40 23.65
CA GLY A 108 -0.99 -0.52 24.71
C GLY A 108 0.47 -0.09 24.60
N ALA A 109 1.11 -0.35 23.46
CA ALA A 109 2.47 0.08 23.19
C ALA A 109 2.54 1.59 22.87
N GLY A 110 3.67 2.19 23.23
CA GLY A 110 4.02 3.57 22.92
C GLY A 110 5.36 3.89 23.56
N ASP A 111 5.97 5.00 23.22
CA ASP A 111 7.31 5.36 23.67
C ASP A 111 7.42 6.79 24.19
N GLN A 112 6.74 7.05 25.31
CA GLN A 112 6.84 8.34 25.98
C GLN A 112 8.28 8.78 26.29
N PHE A 113 9.20 7.81 26.44
CA PHE A 113 10.61 8.14 26.69
C PHE A 113 11.23 8.81 25.46
N ALA A 114 11.02 8.25 24.29
CA ALA A 114 11.45 8.88 23.04
C ALA A 114 10.74 10.21 22.80
N ASP A 115 9.41 10.25 23.02
CA ASP A 115 8.58 11.40 22.70
C ASP A 115 8.91 12.61 23.53
N TYR A 116 8.90 12.51 24.87
CA TYR A 116 8.99 13.70 25.71
C TYR A 116 9.81 13.57 27.01
N GLN A 117 10.52 12.44 27.25
CA GLN A 117 11.28 12.29 28.49
C GLN A 117 12.80 12.21 28.28
N LYS A 118 13.28 11.65 27.15
CA LYS A 118 14.70 11.56 26.86
C LYS A 118 15.34 12.94 26.83
N THR A 119 16.32 13.18 27.71
CA THR A 119 17.13 14.39 27.65
C THR A 119 18.22 14.30 26.60
N PHE A 120 18.45 15.36 25.89
CA PHE A 120 19.50 15.52 24.89
C PHE A 120 20.60 16.42 25.41
N ASP A 121 21.84 16.04 25.19
CA ASP A 121 22.99 16.91 25.47
C ASP A 121 23.21 17.95 24.35
N ALA A 122 24.15 18.85 24.53
CA ALA A 122 24.43 19.91 23.54
C ALA A 122 24.90 19.33 22.19
N SER A 123 25.50 18.15 22.16
CA SER A 123 25.98 17.53 20.93
C SER A 123 24.86 16.89 20.11
N THR A 124 23.77 16.48 20.75
CA THR A 124 22.62 15.80 20.14
C THR A 124 21.37 16.68 20.04
N SER A 125 21.36 17.86 20.70
CA SER A 125 20.26 18.82 20.62
C SER A 125 20.32 19.66 19.34
N VAL A 126 19.17 19.98 18.74
CA VAL A 126 19.03 20.76 17.50
C VAL A 126 19.70 22.11 17.59
N ASP A 127 19.52 22.83 18.69
CA ASP A 127 20.04 24.17 18.91
C ASP A 127 21.43 24.21 19.58
N GLY A 128 22.01 23.04 19.87
CA GLY A 128 23.29 22.93 20.56
C GLY A 128 23.21 23.24 22.06
N VAL A 129 22.00 23.34 22.64
CA VAL A 129 21.77 23.57 24.06
C VAL A 129 21.24 22.28 24.71
N ALA A 130 21.95 21.83 25.74
CA ALA A 130 21.52 20.63 26.47
C ALA A 130 20.20 20.86 27.21
N ASP A 131 19.39 19.80 27.27
CA ASP A 131 18.18 19.79 28.10
C ASP A 131 18.53 19.91 29.59
N VAL A 132 17.65 20.51 30.37
CA VAL A 132 17.79 20.64 31.83
C VAL A 132 16.71 19.85 32.53
N TRP A 133 17.06 19.30 33.70
CA TRP A 133 16.22 18.31 34.36
C TRP A 133 14.83 18.81 34.82
N ASN A 134 14.61 20.10 34.93
CA ASN A 134 13.35 20.69 35.38
C ASN A 134 12.55 21.39 34.27
N GLN A 135 12.89 21.14 33.00
CA GLN A 135 12.10 21.64 31.87
C GLN A 135 10.79 20.85 31.73
N PRO A 136 9.70 21.47 31.24
CA PRO A 136 8.39 20.80 31.21
C PRO A 136 8.27 19.69 30.17
N ILE A 137 9.13 19.72 29.15
CA ILE A 137 9.13 18.73 28.06
C ILE A 137 10.56 18.50 27.57
N ALA A 138 10.93 17.26 27.29
CA ALA A 138 12.19 16.84 26.67
C ALA A 138 11.87 15.97 25.43
N GLY A 139 12.67 14.99 25.13
CA GLY A 139 12.44 14.04 24.05
C GLY A 139 12.44 14.62 22.65
N ASN A 140 11.98 13.81 21.70
CA ASN A 140 11.83 14.22 20.31
C ASN A 140 10.91 15.43 20.18
N PHE A 141 9.84 15.51 20.98
CA PHE A 141 8.89 16.64 20.97
C PHE A 141 9.57 17.98 21.27
N ASN A 142 10.46 18.03 22.27
CA ASN A 142 11.24 19.23 22.52
C ASN A 142 12.21 19.54 21.36
N GLN A 143 12.83 18.54 20.80
CA GLN A 143 13.73 18.72 19.67
C GLN A 143 12.98 19.19 18.40
N LEU A 144 11.75 18.71 18.17
CA LEU A 144 10.88 19.20 17.10
C LEU A 144 10.47 20.67 17.32
N LYS A 145 10.21 21.10 18.58
CA LYS A 145 10.02 22.55 18.88
C LYS A 145 11.23 23.38 18.48
N LYS A 146 12.44 22.92 18.81
CA LYS A 146 13.70 23.59 18.44
C LYS A 146 13.90 23.60 16.92
N LEU A 147 13.58 22.49 16.24
CA LEU A 147 13.64 22.39 14.78
C LEU A 147 12.68 23.36 14.11
N ARG A 148 11.43 23.42 14.58
CA ARG A 148 10.39 24.32 14.07
C ARG A 148 10.79 25.80 14.22
N ALA A 149 11.41 26.17 15.33
CA ALA A 149 11.93 27.53 15.53
C ALA A 149 13.01 27.90 14.51
N ARG A 150 13.81 26.91 14.07
CA ARG A 150 14.87 27.10 13.06
C ARG A 150 14.34 27.04 11.62
N TYR A 151 13.29 26.21 11.37
CA TYR A 151 12.68 26.00 10.07
C TYR A 151 11.17 26.32 10.11
N PRO A 152 10.76 27.59 10.20
CA PRO A 152 9.36 27.98 10.43
C PRO A 152 8.42 27.65 9.25
N ASN A 153 8.95 27.33 8.09
CA ASN A 153 8.18 26.91 6.92
C ASN A 153 7.94 25.39 6.85
N LEU A 154 8.72 24.60 7.58
CA LEU A 154 8.52 23.15 7.68
C LEU A 154 7.21 22.87 8.42
N ARG A 155 6.35 22.03 7.84
CA ARG A 155 5.12 21.53 8.48
C ARG A 155 5.44 20.21 9.16
N ILE A 156 5.01 20.07 10.40
CA ILE A 156 5.24 18.84 11.18
C ILE A 156 3.88 18.22 11.48
N LEU A 157 3.67 17.00 11.00
CA LEU A 157 2.46 16.22 11.24
C LEU A 157 2.75 15.06 12.18
N LEU A 158 1.75 14.65 12.94
CA LEU A 158 1.80 13.45 13.77
C LEU A 158 1.10 12.32 13.03
N SER A 159 1.77 11.20 12.78
CA SER A 159 1.17 10.01 12.22
C SER A 159 0.64 9.09 13.31
N ILE A 160 -0.57 8.57 13.07
CA ILE A 160 -1.27 7.65 13.97
C ILE A 160 -1.49 6.36 13.20
N GLY A 161 -1.05 5.23 13.77
CA GLY A 161 -1.24 3.91 13.19
C GLY A 161 0.05 3.27 12.71
N GLY A 162 0.16 3.06 11.40
CA GLY A 162 1.21 2.25 10.79
C GLY A 162 0.94 0.75 10.96
N TRP A 163 1.88 -0.08 10.50
CA TRP A 163 1.71 -1.54 10.48
C TRP A 163 1.28 -2.13 11.83
N THR A 164 1.98 -1.75 12.90
CA THR A 164 1.78 -2.35 14.23
C THR A 164 0.62 -1.72 15.02
N TYR A 165 0.29 -0.44 14.79
CA TYR A 165 -0.70 0.30 15.60
C TYR A 165 -2.05 0.51 14.89
N SER A 166 -2.31 -0.18 13.78
CA SER A 166 -3.57 -0.07 13.04
C SER A 166 -4.73 -0.89 13.61
N LYS A 167 -4.50 -1.69 14.66
CA LYS A 167 -5.44 -2.69 15.15
C LYS A 167 -6.85 -2.16 15.43
N TYR A 168 -6.97 -1.00 16.04
CA TYR A 168 -8.25 -0.47 16.55
C TYR A 168 -8.88 0.61 15.68
N PHE A 169 -8.38 0.88 14.49
CA PHE A 169 -8.99 1.88 13.61
C PHE A 169 -10.44 1.54 13.23
N SER A 170 -10.75 0.28 12.92
CA SER A 170 -12.12 -0.15 12.62
C SER A 170 -13.07 0.16 13.78
N ASP A 171 -12.60 -0.01 15.04
CA ASP A 171 -13.40 0.25 16.24
C ASP A 171 -13.65 1.75 16.45
N VAL A 172 -12.61 2.59 16.36
CA VAL A 172 -12.77 4.04 16.52
C VAL A 172 -13.56 4.66 15.37
N ALA A 173 -13.48 4.12 14.17
CA ALA A 173 -14.18 4.62 13.00
C ALA A 173 -15.67 4.24 12.95
N LYS A 174 -16.09 3.23 13.72
CA LYS A 174 -17.37 2.53 13.59
C LYS A 174 -18.59 3.40 13.79
N THR A 175 -18.60 4.30 14.77
CA THR A 175 -19.75 5.15 15.09
C THR A 175 -19.37 6.63 15.16
N ALA A 176 -20.35 7.52 14.98
CA ALA A 176 -20.10 8.96 15.14
C ALA A 176 -19.55 9.28 16.53
N ALA A 177 -20.07 8.64 17.59
CA ALA A 177 -19.61 8.87 18.95
C ALA A 177 -18.17 8.40 19.19
N SER A 178 -17.77 7.23 18.64
CA SER A 178 -16.39 6.75 18.76
C SER A 178 -15.42 7.61 17.94
N ARG A 179 -15.80 8.04 16.73
CA ARG A 179 -15.00 8.98 15.93
C ARG A 179 -14.78 10.30 16.65
N GLN A 180 -15.86 10.94 17.14
CA GLN A 180 -15.76 12.20 17.89
C GLN A 180 -14.85 12.06 19.11
N LYS A 181 -15.06 11.01 19.91
CA LYS A 181 -14.23 10.75 21.09
C LYS A 181 -12.75 10.62 20.73
N PHE A 182 -12.45 9.83 19.71
CA PHE A 182 -11.09 9.60 19.24
C PHE A 182 -10.45 10.90 18.74
N VAL A 183 -11.09 11.58 17.78
CA VAL A 183 -10.53 12.78 17.16
C VAL A 183 -10.36 13.92 18.17
N SER A 184 -11.37 14.16 19.03
CA SER A 184 -11.25 15.19 20.07
C SER A 184 -10.09 14.91 21.02
N SER A 185 -9.85 13.64 21.37
CA SER A 185 -8.70 13.27 22.22
C SER A 185 -7.35 13.52 21.53
N CYS A 186 -7.25 13.28 20.22
CA CYS A 186 -6.04 13.56 19.44
C CYS A 186 -5.76 15.07 19.37
N VAL A 187 -6.79 15.87 19.08
CA VAL A 187 -6.67 17.34 19.03
C VAL A 187 -6.27 17.89 20.40
N ASP A 188 -6.88 17.39 21.48
CA ASP A 188 -6.54 17.82 22.83
C ASP A 188 -5.09 17.45 23.20
N MET A 189 -4.69 16.23 22.95
CA MET A 189 -3.36 15.73 23.31
C MET A 189 -2.25 16.42 22.52
N PHE A 190 -2.38 16.53 21.19
CA PHE A 190 -1.26 16.89 20.34
C PHE A 190 -1.32 18.32 19.75
N LEU A 191 -2.51 18.90 19.53
CA LEU A 191 -2.59 20.30 19.10
C LEU A 191 -2.69 21.26 20.29
N ASN A 192 -3.52 20.96 21.30
CA ASN A 192 -3.53 21.72 22.55
C ASN A 192 -2.33 21.38 23.44
N GLY A 193 -1.65 20.25 23.18
CA GLY A 193 -0.43 19.84 23.86
C GLY A 193 -0.64 19.26 25.24
N ASN A 194 -1.82 18.72 25.53
CA ASN A 194 -2.19 18.15 26.84
C ASN A 194 -1.73 16.68 26.95
N ILE A 195 -0.43 16.42 26.77
CA ILE A 195 0.16 15.09 26.93
C ILE A 195 0.19 14.67 28.40
N PRO A 196 0.14 13.35 28.70
CA PRO A 196 0.19 12.86 30.08
C PRO A 196 1.43 13.34 30.84
N ALA A 197 1.23 13.73 32.11
CA ALA A 197 2.36 14.04 32.98
C ALA A 197 2.98 12.75 33.52
N ALA A 198 4.25 12.51 33.19
CA ALA A 198 4.98 11.32 33.65
C ALA A 198 6.47 11.60 33.80
N GLY A 199 7.12 11.03 34.81
CA GLY A 199 8.56 11.16 35.03
C GLY A 199 9.07 12.59 35.23
N GLY A 200 8.22 13.54 35.57
CA GLY A 200 8.57 14.97 35.70
C GLY A 200 8.41 15.79 34.42
N TYR A 201 7.95 15.20 33.35
CA TYR A 201 7.70 15.82 32.03
C TYR A 201 6.23 15.71 31.63
N GLY A 202 5.82 16.44 30.61
CA GLY A 202 4.45 16.44 30.11
C GLY A 202 3.50 17.34 30.91
N GLY A 203 2.19 17.09 30.77
CA GLY A 203 1.14 17.90 31.35
C GLY A 203 0.53 18.92 30.41
N ALA A 204 -0.45 19.67 30.91
CA ALA A 204 -1.27 20.57 30.11
C ALA A 204 -0.44 21.60 29.32
N GLY A 205 -0.67 21.65 28.02
CA GLY A 205 -0.06 22.62 27.08
C GLY A 205 1.42 22.44 26.81
N THR A 206 2.10 21.44 27.39
CA THR A 206 3.56 21.30 27.26
C THR A 206 3.98 20.94 25.83
N ALA A 207 3.18 20.18 25.10
CA ALA A 207 3.43 19.81 23.71
C ALA A 207 2.77 20.76 22.68
N ALA A 208 2.12 21.85 23.12
CA ALA A 208 1.48 22.78 22.19
C ALA A 208 2.47 23.42 21.22
N GLY A 209 2.02 23.59 19.97
CA GLY A 209 2.79 24.25 18.91
C GLY A 209 3.89 23.40 18.28
N ILE A 210 3.88 22.08 18.48
CA ILE A 210 4.76 21.13 17.79
C ILE A 210 4.19 20.77 16.43
N PHE A 211 2.95 20.26 16.42
CA PHE A 211 2.31 19.68 15.24
C PHE A 211 1.37 20.68 14.55
N ASP A 212 1.33 20.59 13.22
CA ASP A 212 0.42 21.36 12.36
C ASP A 212 -0.82 20.56 11.95
N GLY A 213 -0.97 19.33 12.42
CA GLY A 213 -2.05 18.44 12.08
C GLY A 213 -1.67 16.97 12.18
N PHE A 214 -2.41 16.14 11.46
CA PHE A 214 -2.29 14.68 11.57
C PHE A 214 -2.08 14.03 10.20
N ASP A 215 -1.41 12.89 10.24
CA ASP A 215 -1.36 11.87 9.21
C ASP A 215 -2.05 10.61 9.75
N LEU A 216 -2.89 9.96 8.95
CA LEU A 216 -3.55 8.72 9.36
C LEU A 216 -3.00 7.57 8.53
N ASP A 217 -2.40 6.61 9.21
CA ASP A 217 -1.83 5.42 8.60
C ASP A 217 -2.61 4.18 9.05
N TRP A 218 -3.76 3.96 8.40
CA TRP A 218 -4.59 2.79 8.67
C TRP A 218 -4.28 1.66 7.69
N GLU A 219 -3.63 0.60 8.18
CA GLU A 219 -3.17 -0.54 7.40
C GLU A 219 -3.97 -1.82 7.74
N TYR A 220 -5.12 -2.10 7.10
CA TYR A 220 -5.80 -1.31 6.05
C TYR A 220 -7.31 -1.30 6.28
N PRO A 221 -8.05 -0.25 5.89
CA PRO A 221 -9.51 -0.24 6.01
C PRO A 221 -10.13 -1.45 5.34
N GLY A 222 -11.00 -2.18 6.04
CA GLY A 222 -11.76 -3.30 5.52
C GLY A 222 -10.98 -4.49 4.99
N SER A 223 -9.66 -4.50 5.10
CA SER A 223 -8.78 -5.55 4.59
C SER A 223 -8.15 -6.35 5.72
N SER A 224 -8.10 -7.66 5.59
CA SER A 224 -7.32 -8.55 6.46
C SER A 224 -5.83 -8.62 6.09
N GLY A 225 -5.38 -7.82 5.12
CA GLY A 225 -4.00 -7.81 4.63
C GLY A 225 -3.06 -6.88 5.40
N GLY A 226 -3.43 -6.41 6.59
CA GLY A 226 -2.56 -5.70 7.53
C GLY A 226 -1.91 -6.63 8.55
N HIS A 227 -1.37 -6.07 9.63
CA HIS A 227 -0.76 -6.84 10.71
C HIS A 227 -1.75 -7.86 11.31
N LEU A 228 -1.24 -9.00 11.74
CA LEU A 228 -2.03 -10.07 12.36
C LEU A 228 -2.76 -9.54 13.62
N GLY A 229 -4.07 -9.73 13.66
CA GLY A 229 -4.91 -9.25 14.77
C GLY A 229 -5.56 -7.90 14.52
N ASN A 230 -5.24 -7.19 13.44
CA ASN A 230 -5.95 -5.96 13.09
C ASN A 230 -7.44 -6.22 12.87
N HIS A 231 -8.27 -5.36 13.46
CA HIS A 231 -9.71 -5.43 13.28
C HIS A 231 -10.10 -4.85 11.90
N ALA A 232 -10.96 -5.55 11.18
CA ALA A 232 -11.43 -5.12 9.87
C ALA A 232 -12.91 -5.44 9.69
N ASP A 233 -13.66 -4.51 9.10
CA ASP A 233 -15.05 -4.66 8.70
C ASP A 233 -15.17 -4.30 7.20
N PRO A 234 -14.98 -5.27 6.29
CA PRO A 234 -15.01 -5.02 4.84
C PRO A 234 -16.28 -4.34 4.33
N ALA A 235 -17.39 -4.50 5.04
CA ALA A 235 -18.68 -3.93 4.64
C ALA A 235 -18.81 -2.45 5.04
N ASN A 236 -18.25 -2.06 6.19
CA ASN A 236 -18.48 -0.74 6.76
C ASN A 236 -17.23 0.16 6.78
N ASP A 237 -16.04 -0.40 6.90
CA ASP A 237 -14.80 0.39 6.97
C ASP A 237 -14.59 1.36 5.79
N PRO A 238 -14.98 1.05 4.54
CA PRO A 238 -14.88 2.02 3.45
C PRO A 238 -15.62 3.34 3.74
N ALA A 239 -16.82 3.26 4.28
CA ALA A 239 -17.60 4.43 4.66
C ALA A 239 -17.13 5.03 5.99
N ASN A 240 -16.73 4.18 6.93
CA ASN A 240 -16.25 4.59 8.24
C ASN A 240 -14.92 5.36 8.14
N PHE A 241 -14.01 4.95 7.26
CA PHE A 241 -12.76 5.70 7.01
C PHE A 241 -13.05 7.09 6.45
N THR A 242 -13.93 7.18 5.46
CA THR A 242 -14.40 8.47 4.93
C THR A 242 -14.98 9.36 6.04
N ALA A 243 -15.82 8.78 6.91
CA ALA A 243 -16.42 9.50 8.03
C ALA A 243 -15.40 9.90 9.12
N LEU A 244 -14.38 9.08 9.35
CA LEU A 244 -13.29 9.42 10.28
C LEU A 244 -12.46 10.61 9.76
N LEU A 245 -12.14 10.63 8.48
CA LEU A 245 -11.45 11.76 7.85
C LEU A 245 -12.29 13.04 7.89
N ALA A 246 -13.62 12.91 7.70
CA ALA A 246 -14.54 14.03 7.84
C ALA A 246 -14.55 14.59 9.25
N GLU A 247 -14.53 13.74 10.27
CA GLU A 247 -14.48 14.15 11.68
C GLU A 247 -13.17 14.88 12.00
N PHE A 248 -12.01 14.32 11.60
CA PHE A 248 -10.73 15.00 11.75
C PHE A 248 -10.73 16.39 11.08
N ARG A 249 -11.21 16.48 9.85
CA ARG A 249 -11.26 17.77 9.13
C ARG A 249 -12.19 18.76 9.83
N GLY A 250 -13.33 18.32 10.35
CA GLY A 250 -14.27 19.13 11.12
C GLY A 250 -13.64 19.70 12.39
N GLU A 251 -13.00 18.85 13.19
CA GLU A 251 -12.34 19.25 14.43
C GLU A 251 -11.13 20.17 14.17
N LEU A 252 -10.32 19.86 13.15
CA LEU A 252 -9.20 20.70 12.73
C LEU A 252 -9.64 22.10 12.29
N ASN A 253 -10.75 22.21 11.56
CA ASN A 253 -11.33 23.50 11.17
C ASN A 253 -11.85 24.27 12.40
N THR A 254 -12.47 23.59 13.35
CA THR A 254 -12.95 24.17 14.62
C THR A 254 -11.77 24.68 15.45
N TRP A 255 -10.73 23.86 15.58
CA TRP A 255 -9.50 24.25 16.28
C TRP A 255 -8.83 25.47 15.61
N SER A 256 -8.69 25.44 14.30
CA SER A 256 -8.14 26.55 13.51
C SER A 256 -8.91 27.87 13.77
N ALA A 257 -10.24 27.82 13.72
CA ALA A 257 -11.07 29.00 13.98
C ALA A 257 -10.87 29.57 15.39
N ALA A 258 -10.70 28.70 16.40
CA ALA A 258 -10.42 29.10 17.78
C ALA A 258 -8.98 29.65 17.97
N HIS A 259 -8.06 29.35 17.06
CA HIS A 259 -6.65 29.74 17.13
C HIS A 259 -6.25 30.74 16.04
N GLY A 260 -7.12 31.72 15.75
CA GLY A 260 -6.83 32.83 14.86
C GLY A 260 -6.70 32.46 13.38
N GLY A 261 -7.23 31.32 12.95
CA GLY A 261 -7.16 30.82 11.58
C GLY A 261 -5.82 30.13 11.28
N ALA A 262 -5.13 29.62 12.29
CA ALA A 262 -3.91 28.83 12.10
C ALA A 262 -4.19 27.65 11.16
N LYS A 263 -3.37 27.51 10.12
CA LYS A 263 -3.57 26.44 9.11
C LYS A 263 -3.25 25.09 9.72
N THR A 264 -4.17 24.15 9.55
CA THR A 264 -4.01 22.76 9.95
C THR A 264 -4.06 21.84 8.74
N TYR A 265 -3.37 20.71 8.83
CA TYR A 265 -3.25 19.76 7.72
C TYR A 265 -3.74 18.38 8.15
N LEU A 266 -4.31 17.67 7.18
CA LEU A 266 -4.71 16.26 7.33
C LEU A 266 -4.21 15.50 6.12
N THR A 267 -3.36 14.50 6.36
CA THR A 267 -2.88 13.57 5.35
C THR A 267 -3.23 12.13 5.73
N ALA A 268 -3.02 11.22 4.83
CA ALA A 268 -3.11 9.80 5.12
C ALA A 268 -2.09 9.02 4.30
N ALA A 269 -1.43 8.03 4.90
CA ALA A 269 -0.74 6.97 4.19
C ALA A 269 -1.79 6.02 3.61
N LEU A 270 -1.68 5.72 2.32
CA LEU A 270 -2.72 5.05 1.55
C LEU A 270 -2.15 3.84 0.80
N PRO A 271 -2.89 2.72 0.71
CA PRO A 271 -2.40 1.48 0.12
C PRO A 271 -2.11 1.59 -1.38
N SER A 272 -1.20 0.74 -1.86
CA SER A 272 -0.86 0.61 -3.30
C SER A 272 -1.51 -0.58 -3.98
N GLY A 273 -1.89 -1.65 -3.27
CA GLY A 273 -2.52 -2.83 -3.85
C GLY A 273 -3.99 -2.61 -4.17
N GLN A 274 -4.44 -2.98 -5.37
CA GLN A 274 -5.85 -2.87 -5.77
C GLN A 274 -6.77 -3.70 -4.86
N ASP A 275 -6.28 -4.80 -4.32
CA ASP A 275 -6.95 -5.65 -3.33
C ASP A 275 -7.25 -4.93 -2.01
N LYS A 276 -6.51 -3.88 -1.70
CA LYS A 276 -6.69 -3.03 -0.52
C LYS A 276 -7.39 -1.71 -0.87
N ILE A 277 -7.03 -1.06 -1.98
CA ILE A 277 -7.65 0.20 -2.44
C ILE A 277 -9.17 0.04 -2.62
N ARG A 278 -9.64 -1.14 -3.03
CA ARG A 278 -11.08 -1.44 -3.20
C ARG A 278 -11.92 -1.22 -1.93
N TYR A 279 -11.31 -1.19 -0.77
CA TYR A 279 -11.96 -0.92 0.50
C TYR A 279 -11.87 0.55 0.92
N VAL A 280 -11.52 1.45 -0.01
CA VAL A 280 -11.49 2.89 0.23
C VAL A 280 -12.39 3.60 -0.76
N GLN A 281 -13.17 4.57 -0.29
CA GLN A 281 -13.99 5.43 -1.16
C GLN A 281 -13.10 6.50 -1.81
N THR A 282 -12.34 6.11 -2.82
CA THR A 282 -11.29 6.93 -3.46
C THR A 282 -11.81 8.27 -3.97
N ASN A 283 -13.06 8.32 -4.44
CA ASN A 283 -13.74 9.52 -4.92
C ASN A 283 -14.31 10.42 -3.81
N GLN A 284 -14.22 10.01 -2.54
CA GLN A 284 -14.78 10.75 -1.42
C GLN A 284 -13.71 11.35 -0.51
N ILE A 285 -12.66 10.61 -0.19
CA ILE A 285 -11.71 11.02 0.84
C ILE A 285 -10.88 12.25 0.47
N GLY A 286 -10.66 12.50 -0.82
CA GLY A 286 -9.88 13.64 -1.31
C GLY A 286 -10.45 15.03 -0.95
N GLN A 287 -11.74 15.11 -0.55
CA GLN A 287 -12.33 16.37 -0.09
C GLN A 287 -11.89 16.74 1.34
N TYR A 288 -11.48 15.78 2.15
CA TYR A 288 -11.07 15.96 3.55
C TYR A 288 -9.57 16.05 3.71
N LEU A 289 -8.83 15.34 2.87
CA LEU A 289 -7.37 15.30 2.89
C LEU A 289 -6.75 16.52 2.18
N ASP A 290 -5.65 17.03 2.72
CA ASP A 290 -4.75 17.93 1.99
C ASP A 290 -3.92 17.14 0.98
N TYR A 291 -3.37 15.99 1.40
CA TYR A 291 -2.63 15.04 0.55
C TYR A 291 -2.92 13.60 0.94
N GLY A 292 -2.78 12.69 -0.02
CA GLY A 292 -2.73 11.25 0.18
C GLY A 292 -1.34 10.72 -0.21
N ASN A 293 -0.66 10.16 0.75
CA ASN A 293 0.67 9.59 0.61
C ASN A 293 0.54 8.11 0.19
N ILE A 294 0.64 7.83 -1.11
CA ILE A 294 0.45 6.47 -1.60
C ILE A 294 1.73 5.67 -1.33
N MET A 295 1.61 4.59 -0.55
CA MET A 295 2.70 3.69 -0.17
C MET A 295 3.06 2.76 -1.33
N THR A 296 3.62 3.33 -2.41
CA THR A 296 3.96 2.63 -3.66
C THR A 296 5.26 1.82 -3.52
N TYR A 297 5.34 1.03 -2.48
CA TYR A 297 6.43 0.11 -2.15
C TYR A 297 5.87 -1.14 -1.47
N ASP A 298 6.71 -2.06 -1.04
CA ASP A 298 6.35 -3.34 -0.42
C ASP A 298 5.40 -4.18 -1.29
N MET A 299 5.55 -4.08 -2.62
CA MET A 299 4.75 -4.87 -3.55
C MET A 299 5.23 -6.33 -3.62
N HIS A 300 6.54 -6.55 -3.43
CA HIS A 300 7.20 -7.85 -3.34
C HIS A 300 8.32 -7.82 -2.32
N GLY A 301 8.54 -8.94 -1.65
CA GLY A 301 9.57 -9.07 -0.62
C GLY A 301 9.81 -10.52 -0.24
N ALA A 302 10.68 -10.72 0.73
CA ALA A 302 11.09 -12.07 1.15
C ALA A 302 10.07 -12.82 2.02
N TRP A 303 8.83 -12.35 2.12
CA TRP A 303 7.68 -13.17 2.49
C TRP A 303 7.43 -14.27 1.44
N ASP A 304 7.78 -14.05 0.17
CA ASP A 304 7.97 -15.09 -0.83
C ASP A 304 9.38 -15.66 -0.71
N ALA A 305 9.66 -16.36 0.41
CA ALA A 305 11.02 -16.68 0.87
C ALA A 305 11.88 -17.42 -0.17
N THR A 306 11.26 -18.29 -0.97
CA THR A 306 11.96 -19.07 -2.01
C THR A 306 11.87 -18.45 -3.41
N GLY A 307 11.38 -17.23 -3.49
CA GLY A 307 11.10 -16.52 -4.74
C GLY A 307 9.71 -16.85 -5.31
N PRO A 308 9.40 -16.39 -6.52
CA PRO A 308 10.30 -15.66 -7.41
C PRO A 308 10.69 -14.28 -6.84
N THR A 309 11.98 -13.93 -6.95
CA THR A 309 12.45 -12.58 -6.65
C THR A 309 11.74 -11.59 -7.57
N ASN A 310 11.33 -10.42 -7.02
CA ASN A 310 10.59 -9.44 -7.80
C ASN A 310 10.80 -8.03 -7.21
N PHE A 311 10.46 -6.99 -7.96
CA PHE A 311 10.60 -5.60 -7.52
C PHE A 311 9.64 -5.25 -6.39
N GLN A 312 10.11 -4.53 -5.36
CA GLN A 312 9.22 -4.03 -4.31
C GLN A 312 8.41 -2.78 -4.73
N ASP A 313 8.85 -2.06 -5.77
CA ASP A 313 8.32 -0.75 -6.15
C ASP A 313 8.43 -0.48 -7.67
N PRO A 314 8.05 -1.44 -8.55
CA PRO A 314 8.19 -1.28 -9.99
C PRO A 314 7.31 -0.13 -10.50
N LEU A 315 7.90 0.79 -11.32
CA LEU A 315 7.11 1.89 -11.85
C LEU A 315 6.01 1.39 -12.80
N TYR A 316 6.32 0.42 -13.65
CA TYR A 316 5.35 -0.22 -14.55
C TYR A 316 5.39 -1.74 -14.41
N THR A 317 4.33 -2.41 -14.84
CA THR A 317 4.30 -3.86 -14.91
C THR A 317 5.16 -4.37 -16.08
N SER A 318 5.64 -5.61 -15.96
CA SER A 318 6.38 -6.32 -17.03
C SER A 318 5.60 -7.56 -17.47
N PRO A 319 5.61 -7.90 -18.77
CA PRO A 319 5.11 -9.21 -19.24
C PRO A 319 5.92 -10.38 -18.66
N ASN A 320 7.17 -10.13 -18.25
CA ASN A 320 8.06 -11.14 -17.67
C ASN A 320 7.85 -11.34 -16.16
N ASP A 321 7.07 -10.48 -15.51
CA ASP A 321 6.78 -10.59 -14.10
C ASP A 321 5.99 -11.88 -13.80
N PRO A 322 6.52 -12.80 -12.96
CA PRO A 322 5.89 -14.07 -12.64
C PRO A 322 4.71 -13.96 -11.67
N MET A 323 4.46 -12.78 -11.09
CA MET A 323 3.36 -12.57 -10.16
C MET A 323 2.02 -13.00 -10.78
N ALA A 324 1.21 -13.71 -10.01
CA ALA A 324 -0.17 -13.98 -10.38
C ALA A 324 -0.99 -12.69 -10.42
N PRO A 325 -1.96 -12.56 -11.34
CA PRO A 325 -2.87 -11.43 -11.34
C PRO A 325 -3.60 -11.24 -10.00
N VAL A 326 -3.74 -10.00 -9.56
CA VAL A 326 -4.48 -9.65 -8.34
C VAL A 326 -5.98 -9.82 -8.58
N ALA A 327 -6.61 -10.73 -7.82
CA ALA A 327 -8.05 -10.95 -7.93
C ALA A 327 -8.84 -9.73 -7.37
N PRO A 328 -10.06 -9.45 -7.90
CA PRO A 328 -10.78 -10.14 -8.98
C PRO A 328 -10.38 -9.71 -10.40
N GLY A 329 -9.46 -8.78 -10.55
CA GLY A 329 -8.97 -8.29 -11.85
C GLY A 329 -7.82 -9.12 -12.39
N THR A 330 -7.12 -8.54 -13.36
CA THR A 330 -5.95 -9.15 -14.01
C THR A 330 -4.68 -8.30 -13.89
N GLY A 331 -4.75 -7.19 -13.12
CA GLY A 331 -3.62 -6.30 -12.87
C GLY A 331 -2.57 -6.98 -11.98
N LYS A 332 -1.36 -6.48 -12.06
CA LYS A 332 -0.24 -6.80 -11.15
C LYS A 332 0.10 -5.56 -10.35
N TYR A 333 0.93 -5.69 -9.33
CA TYR A 333 1.35 -4.53 -8.58
C TYR A 333 2.38 -3.71 -9.34
N SER A 334 2.17 -2.40 -9.38
CA SER A 334 3.15 -1.40 -9.81
C SER A 334 2.72 -0.01 -9.32
N VAL A 335 3.64 0.93 -9.33
CA VAL A 335 3.35 2.34 -9.02
C VAL A 335 2.26 2.90 -9.96
N ASP A 336 2.35 2.64 -11.26
CA ASP A 336 1.35 3.11 -12.25
C ASP A 336 -0.04 2.52 -11.99
N GLU A 337 -0.14 1.23 -11.74
CA GLU A 337 -1.42 0.59 -11.42
C GLU A 337 -2.04 1.14 -10.13
N ALA A 338 -1.23 1.37 -9.09
CA ALA A 338 -1.68 1.99 -7.84
C ALA A 338 -2.19 3.41 -8.08
N MET A 339 -1.36 4.29 -8.67
CA MET A 339 -1.69 5.69 -8.88
C MET A 339 -2.91 5.87 -9.78
N ARG A 340 -3.06 5.02 -10.80
CA ARG A 340 -4.24 5.01 -11.67
C ARG A 340 -5.48 4.50 -10.94
N ALA A 341 -5.36 3.48 -10.11
CA ALA A 341 -6.48 3.00 -9.31
C ALA A 341 -7.05 4.13 -8.41
N TRP A 342 -6.19 4.93 -7.80
CA TRP A 342 -6.59 6.07 -7.00
C TRP A 342 -7.25 7.18 -7.82
N THR A 343 -6.70 7.53 -8.98
CA THR A 343 -7.09 8.73 -9.75
C THR A 343 -8.11 8.43 -10.84
N ALA A 344 -7.82 7.51 -11.74
CA ALA A 344 -8.68 7.13 -12.86
C ALA A 344 -9.68 6.02 -12.50
N GLY A 345 -9.35 5.22 -11.49
CA GLY A 345 -10.14 4.06 -11.08
C GLY A 345 -9.67 2.75 -11.70
N ALA A 346 -10.15 1.66 -11.12
CA ALA A 346 -9.92 0.30 -11.59
C ALA A 346 -11.23 -0.51 -11.52
N PRO A 347 -12.08 -0.44 -12.56
CA PRO A 347 -13.43 -1.01 -12.54
C PRO A 347 -13.47 -2.51 -12.24
N ALA A 348 -12.46 -3.29 -12.71
CA ALA A 348 -12.36 -4.72 -12.42
C ALA A 348 -12.28 -5.04 -10.92
N TYR A 349 -11.85 -4.07 -10.11
CA TYR A 349 -11.75 -4.18 -8.65
C TYR A 349 -12.88 -3.46 -7.91
N GLY A 350 -13.79 -2.79 -8.65
CA GLY A 350 -14.81 -1.94 -8.08
C GLY A 350 -14.29 -0.60 -7.54
N ILE A 351 -13.10 -0.16 -7.97
CA ILE A 351 -12.47 1.08 -7.53
C ILE A 351 -12.94 2.23 -8.45
N PRO A 352 -13.65 3.24 -7.91
CA PRO A 352 -14.20 4.32 -8.75
C PRO A 352 -13.14 5.32 -9.23
N GLY A 353 -11.96 5.39 -8.61
CA GLY A 353 -11.00 6.47 -8.83
C GLY A 353 -11.49 7.80 -8.25
N GLY A 354 -11.06 8.92 -8.86
CA GLY A 354 -11.54 10.25 -8.50
C GLY A 354 -10.76 10.94 -7.36
N PHE A 355 -9.74 10.31 -6.79
CA PHE A 355 -8.82 11.03 -5.91
C PHE A 355 -8.03 12.06 -6.74
N PRO A 356 -7.95 13.34 -6.30
CA PRO A 356 -7.28 14.37 -7.09
C PRO A 356 -5.77 14.06 -7.28
N ALA A 357 -5.31 13.98 -8.52
CA ALA A 357 -3.90 13.75 -8.83
C ALA A 357 -2.98 14.76 -8.14
N SER A 358 -3.37 16.03 -8.09
CA SER A 358 -2.64 17.10 -7.42
C SER A 358 -2.55 16.99 -5.89
N LYS A 359 -3.18 15.97 -5.30
CA LYS A 359 -3.09 15.64 -3.87
C LYS A 359 -2.43 14.28 -3.61
N ALA A 360 -2.17 13.48 -4.65
CA ALA A 360 -1.56 12.16 -4.53
C ALA A 360 -0.04 12.25 -4.65
N THR A 361 0.70 11.74 -3.67
CA THR A 361 2.16 11.61 -3.74
C THR A 361 2.56 10.18 -4.08
N VAL A 362 3.72 10.01 -4.68
CA VAL A 362 4.34 8.70 -4.94
C VAL A 362 5.30 8.37 -3.80
N GLY A 363 5.25 7.15 -3.30
CA GLY A 363 6.12 6.64 -2.25
C GLY A 363 7.50 6.23 -2.76
N PHE A 364 8.54 6.56 -2.00
CA PHE A 364 9.94 6.21 -2.23
C PHE A 364 10.49 5.54 -0.97
N PRO A 365 10.79 4.22 -1.00
CA PRO A 365 11.40 3.54 0.12
C PRO A 365 12.90 3.87 0.18
N PHE A 366 13.43 4.05 1.40
CA PHE A 366 14.87 4.18 1.63
C PHE A 366 15.47 2.90 2.21
N TYR A 367 14.67 1.83 2.25
CA TYR A 367 15.06 0.46 2.57
C TYR A 367 14.89 -0.46 1.37
N TYR A 368 15.46 -1.63 1.48
CA TYR A 368 15.49 -2.65 0.43
C TYR A 368 14.90 -3.95 0.93
N ARG A 369 14.21 -4.67 0.05
CA ARG A 369 13.81 -6.05 0.25
C ARG A 369 14.84 -6.98 -0.37
N GLY A 370 15.15 -8.12 0.27
CA GLY A 370 16.27 -8.95 -0.17
C GLY A 370 16.10 -10.44 0.01
N TRP A 371 16.63 -11.20 -0.95
CA TRP A 371 16.69 -12.67 -0.96
C TRP A 371 18.13 -13.13 -1.05
N THR A 372 18.42 -14.32 -0.46
CA THR A 372 19.75 -14.95 -0.51
C THR A 372 19.72 -16.28 -1.24
N GLY A 373 20.91 -16.76 -1.66
CA GLY A 373 21.06 -18.00 -2.40
C GLY A 373 20.37 -17.96 -3.77
N VAL A 374 20.36 -16.78 -4.38
CA VAL A 374 19.72 -16.53 -5.69
C VAL A 374 20.70 -16.89 -6.79
N PRO A 375 20.39 -17.84 -7.68
CA PRO A 375 21.22 -18.12 -8.86
C PRO A 375 21.20 -16.94 -9.84
N ALA A 376 22.35 -16.60 -10.43
CA ALA A 376 22.45 -15.48 -11.37
C ALA A 376 21.49 -15.59 -12.56
N GLY A 377 21.33 -16.78 -13.12
CA GLY A 377 20.51 -16.99 -14.30
C GLY A 377 20.88 -16.06 -15.47
N ALA A 378 19.94 -15.81 -16.35
CA ALA A 378 20.11 -14.86 -17.46
C ALA A 378 19.88 -13.39 -17.04
N ASN A 379 19.17 -13.17 -15.92
CA ASN A 379 18.71 -11.85 -15.47
C ASN A 379 19.32 -11.43 -14.12
N HIS A 380 20.52 -11.91 -13.79
CA HIS A 380 21.17 -11.60 -12.50
C HIS A 380 20.23 -11.79 -11.32
N GLY A 381 19.56 -12.95 -11.29
CA GLY A 381 18.67 -13.37 -10.22
C GLY A 381 17.25 -12.81 -10.25
N LEU A 382 16.94 -11.79 -11.06
CA LEU A 382 15.59 -11.24 -11.14
C LEU A 382 14.60 -12.28 -11.69
N TYR A 383 13.43 -12.39 -11.04
CA TYR A 383 12.38 -13.39 -11.30
C TYR A 383 12.84 -14.83 -11.09
N GLY A 384 13.94 -15.02 -10.36
CA GLY A 384 14.53 -16.32 -10.04
C GLY A 384 14.07 -16.89 -8.70
N SER A 385 14.46 -18.14 -8.46
CA SER A 385 14.29 -18.76 -7.14
C SER A 385 15.31 -18.22 -6.14
N ALA A 386 15.02 -18.40 -4.87
CA ALA A 386 15.93 -18.07 -3.75
C ALA A 386 15.96 -19.22 -2.73
N THR A 387 16.92 -19.21 -1.83
CA THR A 387 16.95 -20.16 -0.70
C THR A 387 16.26 -19.60 0.54
N GLY A 388 16.06 -18.29 0.62
CA GLY A 388 15.42 -17.63 1.74
C GLY A 388 15.57 -16.10 1.68
N PRO A 389 15.05 -15.39 2.69
CA PRO A 389 15.35 -13.97 2.87
C PRO A 389 16.83 -13.76 3.15
N THR A 390 17.38 -12.58 2.82
CA THR A 390 18.70 -12.17 3.30
C THR A 390 18.73 -12.13 4.83
N ALA A 391 19.89 -12.32 5.42
CA ALA A 391 20.05 -12.06 6.85
C ALA A 391 19.72 -10.60 7.15
N GLY A 392 19.01 -10.35 8.25
CA GLY A 392 18.77 -9.00 8.73
C GLY A 392 20.05 -8.34 9.21
N PHE A 393 20.07 -7.02 9.22
CA PHE A 393 21.18 -6.21 9.72
C PHE A 393 20.82 -5.60 11.08
N THR A 394 21.86 -5.25 11.84
CA THR A 394 21.69 -4.75 13.21
C THR A 394 20.86 -3.47 13.28
N LEU A 395 21.09 -2.51 12.39
CA LEU A 395 20.39 -1.22 12.44
C LEU A 395 18.93 -1.32 11.96
N SER A 396 18.63 -2.26 11.06
CA SER A 396 17.26 -2.60 10.62
C SER A 396 16.56 -3.63 11.52
N GLY A 397 17.03 -3.79 12.78
CA GLY A 397 16.36 -4.63 13.78
C GLY A 397 16.58 -6.13 13.60
N ASN A 398 17.53 -6.55 12.79
CA ASN A 398 17.80 -7.95 12.41
C ASN A 398 16.61 -8.63 11.69
N VAL A 399 15.74 -7.86 11.03
CA VAL A 399 14.60 -8.38 10.30
C VAL A 399 15.07 -9.07 9.01
N PRO A 400 14.83 -10.38 8.83
CA PRO A 400 15.24 -11.07 7.61
C PRO A 400 14.56 -10.47 6.37
N GLY A 401 15.34 -10.31 5.30
CA GLY A 401 14.84 -9.77 4.04
C GLY A 401 14.67 -8.25 4.00
N VAL A 402 15.12 -7.52 5.03
CA VAL A 402 15.10 -6.05 5.11
C VAL A 402 16.53 -5.52 5.30
N ALA A 403 16.86 -4.46 4.60
CA ALA A 403 18.10 -3.72 4.76
C ALA A 403 17.88 -2.23 4.53
N MET A 404 18.40 -1.38 5.39
CA MET A 404 18.44 0.06 5.16
C MET A 404 19.48 0.41 4.09
N TYR A 405 19.26 1.49 3.34
CA TYR A 405 20.24 1.96 2.36
C TYR A 405 21.65 2.05 2.93
N LYS A 406 21.80 2.66 4.11
CA LYS A 406 23.10 2.84 4.79
C LYS A 406 23.83 1.52 5.13
N GLU A 407 23.10 0.41 5.27
CA GLU A 407 23.68 -0.88 5.64
C GLU A 407 24.27 -1.63 4.44
N ILE A 408 23.74 -1.36 3.25
CA ILE A 408 24.12 -2.09 2.01
C ILE A 408 24.66 -1.18 0.90
N THR A 409 25.16 0.01 1.23
CA THR A 409 25.78 0.93 0.25
C THR A 409 26.89 0.27 -0.57
N GLY A 410 27.61 -0.70 -0.01
CA GLY A 410 28.63 -1.48 -0.72
C GLY A 410 28.08 -2.28 -1.91
N ILE A 411 26.78 -2.57 -1.94
CA ILE A 411 26.09 -3.29 -3.01
C ILE A 411 25.29 -2.30 -3.87
N VAL A 412 24.37 -1.55 -3.24
CA VAL A 412 23.42 -0.71 -3.97
C VAL A 412 24.02 0.56 -4.57
N ALA A 413 25.20 0.96 -4.15
CA ALA A 413 25.97 2.05 -4.76
C ALA A 413 27.11 1.52 -5.68
N ASN A 414 27.27 0.19 -5.81
CA ASN A 414 28.25 -0.42 -6.70
C ASN A 414 27.67 -0.57 -8.11
N PRO A 415 28.23 0.10 -9.12
CA PRO A 415 27.73 -0.04 -10.51
C PRO A 415 27.84 -1.46 -11.07
N ALA A 416 28.75 -2.30 -10.56
CA ALA A 416 28.90 -3.69 -10.99
C ALA A 416 27.77 -4.60 -10.51
N ASP A 417 27.12 -4.24 -9.41
CA ASP A 417 26.03 -5.00 -8.78
C ASP A 417 24.65 -4.40 -9.10
N THR A 418 24.60 -3.25 -9.80
CA THR A 418 23.39 -2.50 -10.12
C THR A 418 22.87 -2.84 -11.50
N PHE A 419 21.61 -3.23 -11.56
CA PHE A 419 20.90 -3.55 -12.81
C PHE A 419 19.63 -2.72 -12.92
N TYR A 420 19.15 -2.53 -14.15
CA TYR A 420 17.96 -1.72 -14.42
C TYR A 420 17.12 -2.35 -15.52
N ASP A 421 15.82 -2.51 -15.26
CA ASP A 421 14.86 -2.97 -16.27
C ASP A 421 14.17 -1.77 -16.94
N PRO A 422 14.38 -1.55 -18.25
CA PRO A 422 13.76 -0.44 -18.97
C PRO A 422 12.24 -0.58 -19.14
N LEU A 423 11.67 -1.79 -18.98
CA LEU A 423 10.22 -2.00 -19.05
C LEU A 423 9.54 -1.55 -17.77
N THR A 424 10.01 -2.04 -16.64
CA THR A 424 9.48 -1.63 -15.33
C THR A 424 10.01 -0.29 -14.86
N ARG A 425 11.10 0.21 -15.46
CA ARG A 425 11.87 1.39 -15.03
C ARG A 425 12.32 1.31 -13.58
N SER A 426 12.73 0.13 -13.16
CA SER A 426 13.10 -0.18 -11.79
C SER A 426 14.48 -0.82 -11.72
N ALA A 427 15.10 -0.72 -10.55
CA ALA A 427 16.42 -1.25 -10.31
C ALA A 427 16.37 -2.51 -9.43
N TRP A 428 17.36 -3.38 -9.61
CA TRP A 428 17.70 -4.43 -8.64
C TRP A 428 19.21 -4.53 -8.52
N PHE A 429 19.67 -5.14 -7.44
CA PHE A 429 21.07 -5.19 -7.05
C PHE A 429 21.43 -6.64 -6.72
N TYR A 430 22.51 -7.14 -7.32
CA TYR A 430 22.89 -8.54 -7.20
C TYR A 430 24.40 -8.69 -7.03
N ASP A 431 24.84 -9.21 -5.89
CA ASP A 431 26.26 -9.40 -5.51
C ASP A 431 26.84 -10.75 -5.89
N GLY A 432 26.09 -11.59 -6.60
CA GLY A 432 26.45 -12.97 -6.96
C GLY A 432 25.79 -14.03 -6.07
N THR A 433 25.11 -13.65 -4.99
CA THR A 433 24.42 -14.53 -4.05
C THR A 433 23.14 -13.91 -3.51
N ASN A 434 23.19 -12.63 -3.15
CA ASN A 434 22.07 -11.88 -2.60
C ASN A 434 21.50 -10.97 -3.69
N LEU A 435 20.18 -10.89 -3.73
CA LEU A 435 19.45 -9.96 -4.56
C LEU A 435 18.67 -9.01 -3.67
N TYR A 436 18.84 -7.70 -3.91
CA TYR A 436 18.08 -6.65 -3.26
C TYR A 436 17.28 -5.87 -4.29
N VAL A 437 16.10 -5.38 -3.91
CA VAL A 437 15.21 -4.54 -4.72
C VAL A 437 14.84 -3.28 -3.99
N GLY A 438 14.79 -2.17 -4.71
CA GLY A 438 14.52 -0.83 -4.21
C GLY A 438 15.05 0.23 -5.17
N ASP A 439 15.10 1.46 -4.74
CA ASP A 439 15.43 2.58 -5.61
C ASP A 439 16.93 2.74 -5.90
N SER A 440 17.22 3.10 -7.14
CA SER A 440 18.47 3.68 -7.62
C SER A 440 18.26 5.13 -8.08
N ALA A 441 19.34 5.86 -8.34
CA ALA A 441 19.22 7.21 -8.91
C ALA A 441 18.43 7.21 -10.24
N GLN A 442 18.55 6.17 -11.04
CA GLN A 442 17.86 6.05 -12.32
C GLN A 442 16.36 5.76 -12.14
N SER A 443 15.97 4.87 -11.23
CA SER A 443 14.55 4.59 -10.94
C SER A 443 13.88 5.78 -10.25
N ILE A 444 14.57 6.48 -9.36
CA ILE A 444 14.09 7.72 -8.74
C ILE A 444 13.78 8.78 -9.82
N GLN A 445 14.69 8.99 -10.78
CA GLN A 445 14.44 9.93 -11.88
C GLN A 445 13.23 9.52 -12.71
N ALA A 446 13.07 8.22 -13.00
CA ALA A 446 11.93 7.72 -13.74
C ALA A 446 10.59 7.94 -13.01
N LYS A 447 10.56 7.73 -11.68
CA LYS A 447 9.40 8.03 -10.84
C LYS A 447 9.13 9.54 -10.75
N ALA A 448 10.16 10.39 -10.67
CA ALA A 448 9.99 11.84 -10.68
C ALA A 448 9.43 12.34 -12.01
N ASP A 449 9.92 11.83 -13.14
CA ASP A 449 9.36 12.11 -14.46
C ASP A 449 7.88 11.69 -14.52
N TYR A 450 7.54 10.52 -13.98
CA TYR A 450 6.17 10.02 -13.89
C TYR A 450 5.26 10.93 -13.06
N ILE A 451 5.74 11.45 -11.92
CA ILE A 451 5.03 12.43 -11.08
C ILE A 451 4.69 13.67 -11.91
N HIS A 452 5.68 14.27 -12.57
CA HIS A 452 5.49 15.48 -13.37
C HIS A 452 4.54 15.25 -14.54
N CYS A 453 4.73 14.15 -15.28
CA CYS A 453 3.95 13.86 -16.49
C CYS A 453 2.47 13.59 -16.22
N ASN A 454 2.13 13.14 -15.03
CA ASN A 454 0.76 12.83 -14.64
C ASN A 454 0.14 13.91 -13.71
N GLY A 455 0.89 14.96 -13.37
CA GLY A 455 0.41 16.04 -12.49
C GLY A 455 0.16 15.57 -11.05
N TYR A 456 0.90 14.57 -10.58
CA TYR A 456 0.87 14.16 -9.18
C TYR A 456 1.53 15.20 -8.28
N ALA A 457 1.16 15.20 -6.99
CA ALA A 457 1.58 16.24 -6.05
C ALA A 457 3.08 16.26 -5.80
N GLY A 458 3.73 15.12 -5.73
CA GLY A 458 5.15 15.02 -5.41
C GLY A 458 5.53 13.68 -4.80
N ALA A 459 6.47 13.70 -3.85
CA ALA A 459 7.06 12.51 -3.24
C ALA A 459 6.75 12.38 -1.75
N MET A 460 6.58 11.14 -1.31
CA MET A 460 6.63 10.74 0.10
C MET A 460 7.77 9.73 0.29
N MET A 461 8.59 9.91 1.31
CA MET A 461 9.82 9.15 1.55
C MET A 461 9.74 8.41 2.90
N PHE A 462 9.97 7.11 2.90
CA PHE A 462 9.97 6.25 4.09
C PHE A 462 11.28 5.44 4.17
N SER A 463 12.17 5.64 5.17
CA SER A 463 12.13 6.70 6.17
C SER A 463 13.52 7.36 6.31
N LEU A 464 13.61 8.47 7.04
CA LEU A 464 14.83 9.28 7.08
C LEU A 464 15.99 8.62 7.81
N TYR A 465 15.73 7.74 8.77
CA TYR A 465 16.83 7.09 9.50
C TYR A 465 17.51 5.97 8.70
N ASP A 466 16.97 5.58 7.55
CA ASP A 466 17.59 4.63 6.63
C ASP A 466 18.76 5.21 5.83
N LEU A 467 18.88 6.53 5.83
CA LEU A 467 19.84 7.27 4.99
C LEU A 467 21.29 7.07 5.43
N ASP A 468 22.17 7.10 4.44
CA ASP A 468 23.60 7.30 4.64
C ASP A 468 23.92 8.71 5.14
N PRO A 469 25.10 8.98 5.71
CA PRO A 469 25.46 10.31 6.22
C PRO A 469 25.40 11.43 5.18
N SER A 470 25.47 11.11 3.89
CA SER A 470 25.37 12.06 2.77
C SER A 470 23.94 12.31 2.33
N ALA A 471 22.97 11.60 2.89
CA ALA A 471 21.56 11.62 2.50
C ALA A 471 21.35 11.38 0.98
N THR A 472 22.06 10.42 0.43
CA THR A 472 22.17 10.20 -1.02
C THR A 472 20.80 10.01 -1.68
N LEU A 473 19.98 9.08 -1.21
CA LEU A 473 18.65 8.84 -1.79
C LEU A 473 17.73 10.03 -1.60
N PHE A 474 17.69 10.62 -0.40
CA PHE A 474 16.87 11.82 -0.13
C PHE A 474 17.19 12.96 -1.08
N ASN A 475 18.48 13.29 -1.21
CA ASN A 475 18.90 14.36 -2.11
C ASN A 475 18.57 14.04 -3.57
N THR A 476 18.66 12.79 -3.97
CA THR A 476 18.29 12.33 -5.32
C THR A 476 16.79 12.53 -5.58
N VAL A 477 15.92 12.10 -4.65
CA VAL A 477 14.46 12.28 -4.76
C VAL A 477 14.10 13.74 -4.82
N VAL A 478 14.57 14.55 -3.85
CA VAL A 478 14.23 15.98 -3.77
C VAL A 478 14.71 16.72 -5.02
N ASN A 479 15.92 16.45 -5.51
CA ASN A 479 16.44 17.09 -6.71
C ASN A 479 15.67 16.69 -7.96
N ALA A 480 15.26 15.42 -8.08
CA ALA A 480 14.51 14.93 -9.23
C ALA A 480 13.08 15.50 -9.25
N VAL A 481 12.39 15.48 -8.09
CA VAL A 481 11.00 15.98 -7.96
C VAL A 481 10.91 17.51 -8.10
N ASN A 482 11.94 18.25 -7.66
CA ASN A 482 12.02 19.71 -7.84
C ASN A 482 12.68 20.12 -9.16
N GLY A 483 13.21 19.17 -9.92
CA GLY A 483 13.86 19.39 -11.21
C GLY A 483 12.87 19.62 -12.35
N SER A 484 13.41 19.82 -13.53
CA SER A 484 12.59 19.84 -14.75
C SER A 484 12.23 18.43 -15.16
N PRO A 485 10.99 18.19 -15.63
CA PRO A 485 10.57 16.87 -16.09
C PRO A 485 11.44 16.40 -17.28
N GLY A 486 11.77 15.11 -17.26
CA GLY A 486 12.39 14.44 -18.39
C GLY A 486 11.35 14.04 -19.46
N SER A 487 11.55 12.89 -20.09
CA SER A 487 10.62 12.41 -21.13
C SER A 487 9.35 11.82 -20.53
N CYS A 488 8.19 12.31 -20.95
CA CYS A 488 6.88 11.79 -20.59
C CYS A 488 6.44 10.53 -21.38
N SER A 489 7.37 9.85 -22.07
CA SER A 489 7.03 8.64 -22.80
C SER A 489 6.84 7.44 -21.85
N THR A 490 5.69 6.76 -21.93
CA THR A 490 5.55 5.40 -21.38
C THR A 490 6.48 4.44 -22.12
N PRO A 491 6.97 3.36 -21.49
CA PRO A 491 7.71 2.34 -22.22
C PRO A 491 6.84 1.80 -23.36
N SER A 492 7.31 1.89 -24.60
CA SER A 492 6.68 1.15 -25.68
C SER A 492 6.93 -0.33 -25.42
N ALA A 493 5.87 -1.13 -25.41
CA ALA A 493 6.06 -2.58 -25.48
C ALA A 493 7.03 -2.89 -26.64
N PRO A 494 7.98 -3.81 -26.46
CA PRO A 494 8.84 -4.22 -27.57
C PRO A 494 7.95 -4.56 -28.76
N PRO A 495 8.31 -4.16 -29.99
CA PRO A 495 7.51 -4.51 -31.16
C PRO A 495 7.35 -6.02 -31.15
N SER A 496 6.10 -6.48 -31.15
CA SER A 496 5.79 -7.91 -31.32
C SER A 496 6.65 -8.41 -32.50
N PRO A 497 7.40 -9.51 -32.36
CA PRO A 497 8.22 -9.97 -33.46
C PRO A 497 7.33 -10.10 -34.67
N SER A 498 7.67 -9.36 -35.74
CA SER A 498 6.98 -9.42 -37.02
C SER A 498 6.98 -10.89 -37.45
N PRO A 499 5.85 -11.48 -37.82
CA PRO A 499 5.83 -12.88 -38.21
C PRO A 499 6.80 -13.05 -39.37
N SER A 500 7.86 -13.82 -39.13
CA SER A 500 8.78 -14.27 -40.18
C SER A 500 7.96 -14.97 -41.28
N PRO A 501 8.18 -14.71 -42.55
CA PRO A 501 7.41 -15.34 -43.60
C PRO A 501 7.58 -16.86 -43.51
N SER A 502 6.49 -17.55 -43.24
CA SER A 502 6.39 -19.00 -43.17
C SER A 502 6.74 -19.58 -44.56
N PRO A 503 7.63 -20.57 -44.64
CA PRO A 503 7.78 -21.29 -45.91
C PRO A 503 6.50 -22.10 -46.18
N SER A 504 5.98 -21.90 -47.38
CA SER A 504 4.86 -22.64 -47.96
C SER A 504 5.12 -24.16 -47.89
N GLN A 505 4.31 -24.88 -47.13
CA GLN A 505 4.23 -26.33 -47.23
C GLN A 505 2.80 -26.77 -47.60
N SER A 506 2.76 -27.65 -48.59
CA SER A 506 1.58 -28.31 -49.14
C SER A 506 0.78 -29.08 -48.10
N PRO A 507 -0.54 -29.22 -48.32
CA PRO A 507 -1.45 -29.74 -47.30
C PRO A 507 -1.36 -31.26 -47.15
N ALA A 508 -1.24 -31.70 -45.90
CA ALA A 508 -1.48 -33.08 -45.52
C ALA A 508 -2.90 -33.22 -44.95
N PRO A 509 -3.54 -34.37 -45.05
CA PRO A 509 -5.00 -34.51 -44.93
C PRO A 509 -5.50 -34.37 -43.47
N SER A 510 -6.62 -33.66 -43.36
CA SER A 510 -7.41 -33.45 -42.15
C SER A 510 -7.94 -34.75 -41.59
N PRO A 511 -7.87 -34.96 -40.26
CA PRO A 511 -8.76 -35.91 -39.61
C PRO A 511 -10.10 -35.24 -39.30
N THR A 512 -11.15 -35.92 -39.63
CA THR A 512 -12.55 -35.57 -39.43
C THR A 512 -12.87 -35.36 -37.97
N PRO A 513 -13.57 -34.29 -37.56
CA PRO A 513 -14.06 -34.15 -36.17
C PRO A 513 -15.31 -34.97 -35.98
N THR A 514 -15.30 -35.88 -35.03
CA THR A 514 -16.51 -36.49 -34.44
C THR A 514 -17.00 -35.58 -33.31
N GLY A 515 -18.26 -35.21 -33.41
CA GLY A 515 -18.89 -34.17 -32.59
C GLY A 515 -19.22 -34.57 -31.15
N GLY A 516 -19.50 -33.54 -30.38
CA GLY A 516 -20.06 -33.55 -29.03
C GLY A 516 -19.71 -32.27 -28.33
N GLY A 517 -20.69 -31.35 -28.15
CA GLY A 517 -20.45 -30.05 -27.50
C GLY A 517 -19.95 -30.26 -26.08
N SER A 518 -18.70 -29.99 -25.85
CA SER A 518 -18.07 -29.91 -24.54
C SER A 518 -17.44 -28.57 -24.37
N GLY A 519 -17.66 -27.91 -23.23
CA GLY A 519 -16.84 -26.80 -22.80
C GLY A 519 -15.38 -27.28 -22.77
N GLY A 520 -14.54 -26.68 -23.61
CA GLY A 520 -13.25 -27.26 -23.97
C GLY A 520 -12.19 -27.10 -22.87
N VAL A 521 -12.20 -27.99 -21.86
CA VAL A 521 -11.04 -28.15 -20.96
C VAL A 521 -9.86 -28.67 -21.78
N VAL A 522 -8.77 -27.94 -21.73
CA VAL A 522 -7.53 -28.32 -22.42
C VAL A 522 -6.57 -28.94 -21.40
N ASN A 523 -5.95 -30.06 -21.76
CA ASN A 523 -4.97 -30.74 -20.89
C ASN A 523 -5.53 -31.10 -19.50
N GLY A 524 -6.76 -31.58 -19.40
CA GLY A 524 -7.41 -31.95 -18.13
C GLY A 524 -6.83 -33.20 -17.48
N GLY A 525 -6.16 -34.08 -18.23
CA GLY A 525 -5.39 -35.23 -17.75
C GLY A 525 -3.88 -34.98 -17.64
N PHE A 526 -3.42 -33.77 -17.87
CA PHE A 526 -2.00 -33.34 -17.79
C PHE A 526 -1.02 -34.12 -18.67
N GLU A 527 -1.51 -34.86 -19.64
CA GLU A 527 -0.75 -35.79 -20.49
C GLU A 527 0.30 -35.12 -21.41
N THR A 528 0.25 -33.79 -21.53
CA THR A 528 1.29 -33.04 -22.23
C THR A 528 2.62 -32.97 -21.44
N GLY A 529 2.65 -33.44 -20.19
CA GLY A 529 3.81 -33.28 -19.29
C GLY A 529 4.05 -31.83 -18.82
N SER A 530 3.10 -30.94 -19.05
CA SER A 530 3.13 -29.51 -18.72
C SER A 530 1.84 -29.09 -18.06
N LEU A 531 1.88 -28.07 -17.21
CA LEU A 531 0.68 -27.47 -16.64
C LEU A 531 -0.14 -26.68 -17.67
N ALA A 532 0.48 -26.13 -18.70
CA ALA A 532 -0.22 -25.25 -19.64
C ALA A 532 -1.44 -25.92 -20.30
N PRO A 533 -2.59 -25.22 -20.37
CA PRO A 533 -2.85 -23.82 -20.04
C PRO A 533 -3.39 -23.59 -18.62
N TRP A 534 -3.23 -24.53 -17.69
CA TRP A 534 -3.58 -24.36 -16.29
C TRP A 534 -2.63 -23.37 -15.62
N THR A 535 -3.18 -22.46 -14.83
CA THR A 535 -2.43 -21.55 -13.95
C THR A 535 -2.52 -22.09 -12.53
N CYS A 536 -1.38 -22.46 -11.96
CA CYS A 536 -1.29 -23.05 -10.62
C CYS A 536 -0.45 -22.16 -9.70
N GLY A 537 -0.88 -21.97 -8.46
CA GLY A 537 -0.08 -21.34 -7.41
C GLY A 537 1.13 -22.21 -7.05
N ASN A 538 0.90 -23.45 -6.65
CA ASN A 538 1.97 -24.38 -6.23
C ASN A 538 1.69 -25.79 -6.78
N GLY A 539 1.61 -25.88 -8.12
CA GLY A 539 1.33 -27.12 -8.84
C GLY A 539 2.50 -27.59 -9.67
N SER A 540 2.59 -28.90 -9.90
CA SER A 540 3.53 -29.53 -10.82
C SER A 540 2.88 -30.74 -11.50
N VAL A 541 3.45 -31.17 -12.65
CA VAL A 541 3.02 -32.41 -13.29
C VAL A 541 3.91 -33.55 -12.82
N VAL A 542 3.28 -34.66 -12.43
CA VAL A 542 3.98 -35.86 -11.94
C VAL A 542 3.57 -37.08 -12.77
N SER A 543 4.43 -38.10 -12.80
CA SER A 543 4.17 -39.35 -13.50
C SER A 543 3.59 -40.46 -12.61
N SER A 544 3.42 -40.19 -11.31
CA SER A 544 2.81 -41.09 -10.34
C SER A 544 2.49 -40.36 -9.03
N PRO A 545 1.35 -40.63 -8.37
CA PRO A 545 0.25 -41.48 -8.84
C PRO A 545 -0.57 -40.80 -9.94
N THR A 546 -1.09 -41.57 -10.91
CA THR A 546 -2.01 -41.11 -11.95
C THR A 546 -3.35 -41.84 -11.83
N HIS A 547 -4.46 -41.22 -12.24
CA HIS A 547 -5.75 -41.92 -12.37
C HIS A 547 -5.81 -42.60 -13.73
N SER A 548 -5.45 -41.90 -14.79
CA SER A 548 -5.33 -42.49 -16.13
C SER A 548 -4.04 -42.00 -16.80
N GLY A 549 -3.69 -42.54 -17.96
CA GLY A 549 -2.55 -42.10 -18.72
C GLY A 549 -1.21 -42.24 -17.99
N SER A 550 -0.33 -41.24 -18.20
CA SER A 550 1.05 -41.23 -17.70
C SER A 550 1.42 -40.02 -16.83
N HIS A 551 0.51 -39.08 -16.70
CA HIS A 551 0.74 -37.83 -15.94
C HIS A 551 -0.49 -37.44 -15.12
N ALA A 552 -0.29 -36.70 -14.03
CA ALA A 552 -1.32 -36.09 -13.21
C ALA A 552 -0.81 -34.77 -12.62
N LEU A 553 -1.72 -33.94 -12.13
CA LEU A 553 -1.39 -32.76 -11.33
C LEU A 553 -1.03 -33.17 -9.91
N LEU A 554 0.07 -32.64 -9.37
CA LEU A 554 0.36 -32.56 -7.93
C LEU A 554 0.17 -31.10 -7.49
N GLY A 555 -0.76 -30.85 -6.56
CA GLY A 555 -0.88 -29.58 -5.86
C GLY A 555 -0.19 -29.66 -4.50
N THR A 556 0.90 -28.91 -4.31
CA THR A 556 1.69 -28.89 -3.08
C THR A 556 1.12 -27.86 -2.12
N VAL A 557 0.29 -28.31 -1.19
CA VAL A 557 -0.41 -27.46 -0.21
C VAL A 557 0.57 -26.98 0.87
N GLY A 558 0.47 -25.69 1.23
CA GLY A 558 1.21 -25.08 2.32
C GLY A 558 0.30 -24.68 3.49
N ASN A 559 0.89 -24.09 4.52
CA ASN A 559 0.13 -23.56 5.67
C ASN A 559 -0.82 -22.43 5.26
N PHE A 560 -0.43 -21.67 4.25
CA PHE A 560 -1.15 -20.48 3.75
C PHE A 560 -1.46 -20.56 2.25
N ASP A 561 -1.22 -21.71 1.60
CA ASP A 561 -1.46 -21.94 0.19
C ASP A 561 -2.27 -23.22 -0.01
N THR A 562 -3.36 -23.12 -0.76
CA THR A 562 -4.22 -24.24 -1.14
C THR A 562 -3.74 -24.99 -2.37
N ALA A 563 -2.66 -24.53 -3.00
CA ALA A 563 -2.13 -25.04 -4.27
C ALA A 563 -3.20 -25.06 -5.38
N GLN A 564 -3.96 -23.97 -5.52
CA GLN A 564 -5.03 -23.90 -6.52
C GLN A 564 -4.46 -23.92 -7.93
N CYS A 565 -5.07 -24.75 -8.78
CA CYS A 565 -4.87 -24.76 -10.23
C CYS A 565 -6.17 -24.39 -10.93
N ALA A 566 -6.14 -23.46 -11.86
CA ALA A 566 -7.31 -22.93 -12.54
C ALA A 566 -7.12 -22.85 -14.06
N GLN A 567 -8.22 -22.94 -14.80
CA GLN A 567 -8.25 -22.75 -16.26
C GLN A 567 -9.52 -22.02 -16.66
N THR A 568 -9.43 -20.97 -17.46
CA THR A 568 -10.59 -20.31 -18.06
C THR A 568 -10.97 -21.04 -19.35
N ILE A 569 -12.25 -21.43 -19.45
CA ILE A 569 -12.81 -22.15 -20.60
C ILE A 569 -13.96 -21.36 -21.22
N THR A 570 -14.18 -21.58 -22.53
CA THR A 570 -15.33 -20.98 -23.24
C THR A 570 -16.60 -21.81 -23.00
N VAL A 571 -17.70 -21.14 -22.71
CA VAL A 571 -19.01 -21.73 -22.46
C VAL A 571 -20.10 -21.01 -23.28
N GLN A 572 -21.28 -21.62 -23.39
CA GLN A 572 -22.47 -21.01 -23.97
C GLN A 572 -23.28 -20.28 -22.90
N PRO A 573 -23.88 -19.11 -23.17
CA PRO A 573 -24.81 -18.45 -22.26
C PRO A 573 -26.08 -19.30 -22.04
N ASN A 574 -26.71 -19.15 -20.85
CA ASN A 574 -27.92 -19.89 -20.45
C ASN A 574 -27.83 -21.40 -20.63
N HIS A 575 -26.67 -21.99 -20.36
CA HIS A 575 -26.43 -23.41 -20.53
C HIS A 575 -26.01 -24.06 -19.20
N THR A 576 -26.42 -25.33 -19.02
CA THR A 576 -26.04 -26.08 -17.82
C THR A 576 -24.95 -27.06 -18.17
N TYR A 577 -23.91 -27.08 -17.33
CA TYR A 577 -22.72 -27.90 -17.48
C TYR A 577 -22.44 -28.71 -16.18
N THR A 578 -21.64 -29.75 -16.31
CA THR A 578 -21.11 -30.51 -15.18
C THR A 578 -19.57 -30.49 -15.25
N LEU A 579 -18.92 -29.87 -14.25
CA LEU A 579 -17.48 -30.03 -14.00
C LEU A 579 -17.27 -31.36 -13.27
N SER A 580 -16.34 -32.18 -13.73
CA SER A 580 -15.89 -33.38 -13.02
C SER A 580 -14.37 -33.53 -13.12
N GLY A 581 -13.79 -34.19 -12.12
CA GLY A 581 -12.37 -34.49 -12.06
C GLY A 581 -12.10 -35.63 -11.07
N TRP A 582 -11.01 -36.35 -11.26
CA TRP A 582 -10.53 -37.35 -10.32
C TRP A 582 -9.48 -36.74 -9.41
N VAL A 583 -9.67 -36.92 -8.10
CA VAL A 583 -8.79 -36.33 -7.09
C VAL A 583 -8.31 -37.40 -6.10
N ASN A 584 -7.09 -37.21 -5.59
CA ASN A 584 -6.52 -38.07 -4.54
C ASN A 584 -5.84 -37.18 -3.50
N GLY A 585 -6.33 -37.22 -2.26
CA GLY A 585 -5.86 -36.41 -1.15
C GLY A 585 -6.93 -36.17 -0.10
N SER A 586 -6.60 -35.34 0.89
CA SER A 586 -7.50 -34.86 1.93
C SER A 586 -7.93 -33.41 1.67
N TYR A 587 -9.21 -33.12 1.91
CA TYR A 587 -9.78 -31.77 1.73
C TYR A 587 -9.51 -31.19 0.32
N VAL A 588 -9.81 -31.98 -0.73
CA VAL A 588 -9.65 -31.55 -2.11
C VAL A 588 -10.98 -31.03 -2.65
N TYR A 589 -10.95 -29.88 -3.29
CA TYR A 589 -12.09 -29.15 -3.85
C TYR A 589 -11.97 -29.04 -5.35
N ILE A 590 -13.10 -29.08 -6.08
CA ILE A 590 -13.22 -28.63 -7.46
C ILE A 590 -14.37 -27.63 -7.56
N GLY A 591 -14.26 -26.62 -8.41
CA GLY A 591 -15.31 -25.62 -8.54
C GLY A 591 -15.22 -24.77 -9.79
N VAL A 592 -16.21 -23.91 -9.94
CA VAL A 592 -16.39 -23.00 -11.07
C VAL A 592 -16.73 -21.63 -10.53
N THR A 593 -16.09 -20.60 -11.11
CA THR A 593 -16.34 -19.18 -10.82
C THR A 593 -16.62 -18.40 -12.10
N GLY A 594 -17.31 -17.27 -11.96
CA GLY A 594 -17.66 -16.42 -13.11
C GLY A 594 -18.85 -16.96 -13.90
N THR A 595 -19.73 -17.76 -13.31
CA THR A 595 -20.88 -18.39 -13.99
C THR A 595 -21.92 -17.36 -14.44
N GLY A 596 -21.95 -16.16 -13.86
CA GLY A 596 -22.98 -15.14 -14.12
C GLY A 596 -24.34 -15.46 -13.50
N THR A 597 -24.41 -16.54 -12.69
CA THR A 597 -25.54 -16.94 -11.85
C THR A 597 -25.01 -17.16 -10.41
N SER A 598 -24.76 -18.41 -10.03
CA SER A 598 -24.16 -18.75 -8.73
C SER A 598 -22.93 -19.61 -8.95
N ASP A 599 -21.79 -19.16 -8.47
CA ASP A 599 -20.57 -19.94 -8.45
C ASP A 599 -20.75 -21.15 -7.53
N THR A 600 -20.12 -22.27 -7.90
CA THR A 600 -20.39 -23.55 -7.24
C THR A 600 -19.13 -24.40 -7.12
N SER A 601 -19.09 -25.22 -6.07
CA SER A 601 -18.00 -26.15 -5.81
C SER A 601 -18.47 -27.40 -5.09
N THR A 602 -17.62 -28.42 -5.09
CA THR A 602 -17.77 -29.63 -4.28
C THR A 602 -16.40 -30.07 -3.79
N TRP A 603 -16.36 -30.97 -2.78
CA TRP A 603 -15.12 -31.38 -2.16
C TRP A 603 -15.22 -32.79 -1.53
N THR A 604 -14.09 -33.33 -1.10
CA THR A 604 -13.99 -34.55 -0.33
C THR A 604 -13.16 -34.36 0.95
N PRO A 605 -13.58 -34.93 2.10
CA PRO A 605 -12.75 -34.89 3.31
C PRO A 605 -11.51 -35.78 3.20
N GLY A 606 -11.49 -36.73 2.29
CA GLY A 606 -10.35 -37.62 2.04
C GLY A 606 -10.70 -38.78 1.14
N THR A 607 -9.73 -39.23 0.36
CA THR A 607 -9.92 -40.30 -0.63
C THR A 607 -9.30 -41.65 -0.18
N GLY A 608 -8.64 -41.66 0.99
CA GLY A 608 -8.01 -42.91 1.51
C GLY A 608 -6.77 -43.34 0.68
N GLY A 609 -6.17 -42.45 -0.08
CA GLY A 609 -4.99 -42.71 -0.91
C GLY A 609 -5.30 -43.25 -2.31
N ALA A 610 -6.58 -43.42 -2.68
CA ALA A 610 -7.03 -43.78 -4.03
C ALA A 610 -7.67 -42.56 -4.71
N TYR A 611 -7.78 -42.56 -6.03
CA TYR A 611 -8.52 -41.53 -6.74
C TYR A 611 -10.03 -41.68 -6.54
N ALA A 612 -10.70 -40.56 -6.28
CA ALA A 612 -12.15 -40.47 -6.18
C ALA A 612 -12.67 -39.39 -7.14
N LYS A 613 -13.81 -39.66 -7.78
CA LYS A 613 -14.43 -38.70 -8.70
C LYS A 613 -15.23 -37.67 -7.92
N LEU A 614 -14.95 -36.37 -8.18
CA LEU A 614 -15.82 -35.28 -7.79
C LEU A 614 -16.59 -34.77 -9.00
N SER A 615 -17.81 -34.26 -8.79
CA SER A 615 -18.63 -33.67 -9.85
C SER A 615 -19.55 -32.61 -9.27
N VAL A 616 -19.66 -31.46 -9.98
CA VAL A 616 -20.54 -30.36 -9.61
C VAL A 616 -21.18 -29.74 -10.84
N GLY A 617 -22.49 -29.51 -10.80
CA GLY A 617 -23.24 -28.85 -11.85
C GLY A 617 -23.18 -27.31 -11.71
N PHE A 618 -23.15 -26.60 -12.83
CA PHE A 618 -23.28 -25.14 -12.87
C PHE A 618 -24.09 -24.68 -14.08
N THR A 619 -24.72 -23.50 -13.98
CA THR A 619 -25.47 -22.92 -15.07
C THR A 619 -24.92 -21.52 -15.38
N THR A 620 -24.74 -21.20 -16.65
CA THR A 620 -24.20 -19.92 -17.09
C THR A 620 -25.30 -18.87 -17.22
N GLY A 621 -24.98 -17.62 -16.91
CA GLY A 621 -25.87 -16.47 -17.09
C GLY A 621 -26.10 -16.10 -18.56
N THR A 622 -27.02 -15.14 -18.78
CA THR A 622 -27.49 -14.73 -20.12
C THR A 622 -26.38 -14.10 -21.00
N ALA A 623 -25.31 -13.61 -20.40
CA ALA A 623 -24.18 -12.97 -21.08
C ALA A 623 -22.85 -13.71 -20.88
N THR A 624 -22.84 -14.84 -20.17
CA THR A 624 -21.61 -15.56 -19.79
C THR A 624 -21.09 -16.40 -20.95
N THR A 625 -19.94 -16.04 -21.49
CA THR A 625 -19.26 -16.76 -22.58
C THR A 625 -18.00 -17.48 -22.15
N SER A 626 -17.54 -17.26 -20.90
CA SER A 626 -16.40 -17.95 -20.29
C SER A 626 -16.60 -18.13 -18.80
N VAL A 627 -16.00 -19.17 -18.25
CA VAL A 627 -15.96 -19.44 -16.81
C VAL A 627 -14.55 -19.91 -16.42
N THR A 628 -14.18 -19.76 -15.16
CA THR A 628 -12.93 -20.31 -14.63
C THR A 628 -13.25 -21.56 -13.80
N ILE A 629 -12.72 -22.70 -14.24
CA ILE A 629 -12.74 -23.95 -13.48
C ILE A 629 -11.47 -24.07 -12.67
N TRP A 630 -11.54 -24.68 -11.48
CA TRP A 630 -10.40 -24.81 -10.60
C TRP A 630 -10.44 -26.08 -9.74
N VAL A 631 -9.26 -26.49 -9.26
CA VAL A 631 -9.04 -27.54 -8.26
C VAL A 631 -8.05 -27.02 -7.23
N HIS A 632 -8.28 -27.29 -5.94
CA HIS A 632 -7.34 -26.95 -4.87
C HIS A 632 -7.47 -27.90 -3.66
N GLY A 633 -6.43 -27.94 -2.82
CA GLY A 633 -6.44 -28.55 -1.51
C GLY A 633 -6.93 -27.58 -0.43
N TRP A 634 -6.59 -27.85 0.84
CA TRP A 634 -6.92 -26.98 1.95
C TRP A 634 -5.67 -26.67 2.79
N TYR A 635 -5.60 -25.50 3.36
CA TYR A 635 -4.49 -25.01 4.19
C TYR A 635 -4.04 -26.04 5.23
N ALA A 636 -2.73 -26.20 5.38
CA ALA A 636 -2.11 -27.13 6.31
C ALA A 636 -2.53 -28.61 6.15
N GLN A 637 -3.12 -28.98 5.03
CA GLN A 637 -3.43 -30.37 4.68
C GLN A 637 -2.32 -30.97 3.81
N PRO A 638 -2.22 -32.30 3.70
CA PRO A 638 -1.30 -32.94 2.77
C PRO A 638 -1.56 -32.52 1.31
N SER A 639 -0.49 -32.53 0.51
CA SER A 639 -0.56 -32.31 -0.93
C SER A 639 -1.59 -33.25 -1.60
N TYR A 640 -2.21 -32.79 -2.67
CA TYR A 640 -3.23 -33.54 -3.40
C TYR A 640 -2.80 -33.82 -4.84
N TYR A 641 -3.46 -34.80 -5.45
CA TYR A 641 -3.33 -35.05 -6.88
C TYR A 641 -4.68 -34.84 -7.57
N ALA A 642 -4.66 -34.45 -8.84
CA ALA A 642 -5.86 -34.35 -9.66
C ALA A 642 -5.56 -34.79 -11.09
N ASP A 643 -6.58 -35.38 -11.74
CA ASP A 643 -6.47 -35.96 -13.06
C ASP A 643 -7.83 -35.96 -13.77
N ASP A 644 -7.84 -36.11 -15.09
CA ASP A 644 -9.03 -36.27 -15.94
C ASP A 644 -10.11 -35.20 -15.68
N ILE A 645 -9.72 -33.95 -15.52
CA ILE A 645 -10.65 -32.81 -15.31
C ILE A 645 -11.38 -32.53 -16.63
N SER A 646 -12.70 -32.48 -16.59
CA SER A 646 -13.55 -32.30 -17.77
C SER A 646 -14.81 -31.51 -17.43
N VAL A 647 -15.37 -30.84 -18.46
CA VAL A 647 -16.67 -30.17 -18.43
C VAL A 647 -17.54 -30.74 -19.53
N SER A 648 -18.73 -31.19 -19.21
CA SER A 648 -19.67 -31.82 -20.13
C SER A 648 -21.05 -31.18 -20.07
#